data_432bac74a11f1c48fcfaafc2fee353a2
#
_entry.id   432bac74a11f1c48fcfaafc2fee353a2
#
_cell.length_a   1.000
_cell.length_b   1.000
_cell.length_c   1.000
_cell.angle_alpha   90.00
_cell.angle_beta   90.00
_cell.angle_gamma   90.00
#
_symmetry.space_group_name_H-M   'P 1'
#
loop_
_entity.id
_entity.type
_entity.pdbx_description
1 polymer ?
#
loop_
_entity_poly.entity_id
_entity_poly.type
_entity_poly.pdbx_seq_one_letter_code
_entity_poly.pdbx_strand_id
1 'polypeptide(L)'
;MKSRKLFFCGLMLAAMNCMCLAANVLPSVPAAKGKVRVIKAVEAVAVDCPVGTVPRLPYQLWTTYSDGYKEWRQVRWMNALLSTEQQQASAELYPVGREYTVKGYIIGDNTTENGYPVEAKVRVVAGEYATPANRFKAQPLPLASVHITGENRLTNNRDLDIKTLLALDVTQQLYNYRDTYGLPTEGYTVADGWDSPTTKLKGHGTGHYMSALAFAYASADFKQRVELRNRIERIVNELRECQERTFVWDSTLNRYWEARDYAPEGELLQMKGNWAAFDEYKKDYRHYGYGYLNAIPAAHPALIECYRAYNNEDWVWAPYYTIHKQLAGLIDIANVMGEVPGIYLRKQGEPEQPGSHFSNNEIAAKALLIAKDMGLWVWNRLHYRTYVKTDGDKAERQAKPGNRYEMWNMYIAGEVGGMAESLARLSEMVSDPTEKARLLEAANYFDAPAFFDPVARNVDDIRTRHANQHIPMITGALRSYIGNGNPYYYNLAYNFWNLIQGRYAYAMGGVGNGEMWRQPYSQMLSMNTSVMSDHHRNMYPNPDINETCCAYNLAKLTKDLNCFDPDNAAYMDYYERVLYNQIVGSVHPEHWGVTYQYAVGMNARKPFGNETPQSTCCGGTGVENHVKYQEAAYFVNDNTLWVALYMPTTARWKETVIKQECEWPAEKSTITFNPFTEAGTVAFAVKLRVPYWATKGFDIKLNGKSIAKTYQPSSYVEIPKREWTENDKIEVIMPFTAHINWGPDKMDLAATGKNETRTPFNPQWVGTLMYGPLVMATPEIHEWKDAEFTLASNFSDITLNGATGDDGTRSPLYTLSFAGHQFQPDYYQTGNETHYLRLNVETAGKAKAKKGIDKSNLEQVIEVAKERVDSQNAWNALAVKVPAFSPWAPNGYQRLLNQLKAAETVMAKDKKAVTQEEIDKAASALNVAINTMRPGNLAEPEDLNELLPLVTDSKENIPNKTTELREAINYADMVVQYVNDGSGTHDLIEKAVKRLQQARKNMGK
;
A
#
# COMPACT_ATOMS: atom_id res chain seq x y z
N MET A 1 42.31 -34.29 -30.62
CA MET A 1 42.31 -34.04 -29.15
C MET A 1 41.26 -33.01 -28.71
N LYS A 2 40.57 -32.30 -29.57
CA LYS A 2 39.52 -31.34 -29.19
C LYS A 2 38.07 -31.93 -29.10
N SER A 3 37.85 -33.11 -29.70
CA SER A 3 36.49 -33.73 -29.69
C SER A 3 36.19 -34.63 -28.48
N ARG A 4 37.20 -35.05 -27.71
CA ARG A 4 37.00 -35.87 -26.50
C ARG A 4 36.71 -35.07 -25.22
N LYS A 5 37.03 -33.78 -25.17
CA LYS A 5 36.70 -32.90 -24.01
C LYS A 5 35.25 -32.42 -24.02
N LEU A 6 34.64 -32.24 -25.20
CA LEU A 6 33.18 -31.85 -25.26
C LEU A 6 32.25 -33.02 -24.90
N PHE A 7 32.67 -34.26 -25.17
CA PHE A 7 31.85 -35.43 -24.83
C PHE A 7 31.85 -35.74 -23.33
N PHE A 8 32.92 -35.42 -22.62
CA PHE A 8 32.98 -35.58 -21.15
C PHE A 8 32.25 -34.50 -20.40
N CYS A 9 32.19 -33.25 -20.88
CA CYS A 9 31.37 -32.21 -20.27
C CYS A 9 29.88 -32.44 -20.52
N GLY A 10 29.47 -32.95 -21.69
CA GLY A 10 28.07 -33.29 -21.97
C GLY A 10 27.52 -34.45 -21.08
N LEU A 11 28.38 -35.44 -20.78
CA LEU A 11 28.01 -36.52 -19.90
C LEU A 11 27.98 -36.12 -18.41
N MET A 12 28.83 -35.18 -17.97
CA MET A 12 28.75 -34.64 -16.61
C MET A 12 27.55 -33.73 -16.41
N LEU A 13 27.17 -32.90 -17.39
CA LEU A 13 25.93 -32.13 -17.30
C LEU A 13 24.68 -33.00 -17.33
N ALA A 14 24.68 -34.09 -18.16
CA ALA A 14 23.58 -35.04 -18.18
C ALA A 14 23.53 -35.89 -16.90
N ALA A 15 24.69 -36.23 -16.31
CA ALA A 15 24.74 -36.95 -15.04
C ALA A 15 24.38 -36.04 -13.84
N MET A 16 24.71 -34.74 -13.87
CA MET A 16 24.24 -33.76 -12.86
C MET A 16 22.73 -33.51 -12.96
N ASN A 17 22.17 -33.39 -14.17
CA ASN A 17 20.72 -33.29 -14.34
C ASN A 17 19.97 -34.57 -13.94
N CYS A 18 20.57 -35.76 -14.08
CA CYS A 18 19.98 -36.99 -13.59
C CYS A 18 20.17 -37.21 -12.08
N MET A 19 21.16 -36.58 -11.44
CA MET A 19 21.33 -36.68 -9.99
C MET A 19 20.46 -35.68 -9.21
N CYS A 20 20.05 -34.56 -9.82
CA CYS A 20 19.09 -33.63 -9.20
C CYS A 20 17.64 -34.16 -9.22
N LEU A 21 17.32 -35.18 -10.02
CA LEU A 21 16.01 -35.81 -10.06
C LEU A 21 15.79 -36.92 -9.01
N ALA A 22 16.79 -37.19 -8.18
CA ALA A 22 16.69 -38.13 -7.04
C ALA A 22 16.72 -37.40 -5.68
N ALA A 23 16.32 -36.14 -5.63
CA ALA A 23 16.12 -35.42 -4.38
C ALA A 23 14.92 -36.04 -3.63
N ASN A 24 15.10 -36.36 -2.38
CA ASN A 24 14.17 -36.93 -1.46
C ASN A 24 12.75 -36.41 -1.65
N VAL A 25 11.92 -37.21 -2.31
CA VAL A 25 10.47 -37.01 -2.33
C VAL A 25 10.01 -37.13 -0.88
N LEU A 26 9.70 -36.02 -0.25
CA LEU A 26 9.06 -36.09 1.06
C LEU A 26 7.76 -36.88 0.90
N PRO A 27 7.45 -37.79 1.82
CA PRO A 27 6.25 -38.58 1.70
C PRO A 27 5.05 -37.64 1.54
N SER A 28 4.28 -37.86 0.45
CA SER A 28 3.01 -37.16 0.26
C SER A 28 2.24 -37.18 1.57
N VAL A 29 1.68 -36.06 1.97
CA VAL A 29 0.77 -36.01 3.13
C VAL A 29 -0.28 -37.10 2.87
N PRO A 30 -0.40 -38.14 3.71
CA PRO A 30 -1.27 -39.25 3.41
C PRO A 30 -2.68 -38.73 3.16
N ALA A 31 -3.23 -39.02 1.98
CA ALA A 31 -4.63 -38.73 1.71
C ALA A 31 -5.45 -39.36 2.85
N ALA A 32 -6.30 -38.55 3.48
CA ALA A 32 -7.26 -39.09 4.42
C ALA A 32 -8.11 -40.09 3.66
N LYS A 33 -7.91 -41.36 3.90
CA LYS A 33 -8.64 -42.43 3.18
C LYS A 33 -10.14 -42.18 3.34
N GLY A 34 -10.78 -41.71 2.29
CA GLY A 34 -12.17 -41.96 2.04
C GLY A 34 -13.21 -40.88 2.24
N LYS A 35 -12.91 -39.61 2.62
CA LYS A 35 -13.96 -38.59 2.64
C LYS A 35 -13.40 -37.21 2.22
N VAL A 36 -14.06 -36.60 1.24
CA VAL A 36 -13.83 -35.22 0.83
C VAL A 36 -14.08 -34.29 2.01
N ARG A 37 -13.15 -33.35 2.23
CA ARG A 37 -13.26 -32.32 3.25
C ARG A 37 -14.29 -31.29 2.81
N VAL A 38 -15.29 -31.02 3.65
CA VAL A 38 -16.30 -29.97 3.46
C VAL A 38 -16.36 -29.09 4.68
N ILE A 39 -16.76 -27.83 4.52
CA ILE A 39 -16.97 -26.92 5.65
C ILE A 39 -18.11 -27.49 6.51
N LYS A 40 -17.84 -27.71 7.80
CA LYS A 40 -18.79 -28.19 8.78
C LYS A 40 -19.37 -27.05 9.60
N ALA A 41 -18.53 -26.09 9.96
CA ALA A 41 -18.92 -24.94 10.76
C ALA A 41 -17.97 -23.75 10.52
N VAL A 42 -18.50 -22.56 10.68
CA VAL A 42 -17.77 -21.30 10.67
C VAL A 42 -18.08 -20.60 11.98
N GLU A 43 -17.15 -19.84 12.55
CA GLU A 43 -17.39 -19.08 13.76
C GLU A 43 -18.55 -18.09 13.58
N ALA A 44 -19.33 -17.91 14.64
CA ALA A 44 -20.46 -16.99 14.65
C ALA A 44 -19.96 -15.55 14.76
N VAL A 45 -20.56 -14.63 13.98
CA VAL A 45 -20.25 -13.21 14.03
C VAL A 45 -21.40 -12.44 14.66
N ALA A 46 -21.12 -11.70 15.74
CA ALA A 46 -22.01 -10.74 16.35
C ALA A 46 -21.20 -9.50 16.76
N VAL A 47 -21.64 -8.32 16.31
CA VAL A 47 -20.89 -7.08 16.52
C VAL A 47 -21.82 -5.95 16.98
N ASP A 48 -21.31 -5.10 17.85
CA ASP A 48 -21.90 -3.80 18.15
C ASP A 48 -21.37 -2.78 17.14
N CYS A 49 -22.29 -1.95 16.62
CA CYS A 49 -21.99 -0.94 15.64
C CYS A 49 -22.43 0.44 16.17
N PRO A 50 -21.52 1.36 16.44
CA PRO A 50 -21.90 2.71 16.83
C PRO A 50 -22.79 3.38 15.79
N VAL A 51 -23.79 4.10 16.25
CA VAL A 51 -24.72 4.85 15.38
C VAL A 51 -23.94 5.82 14.49
N GLY A 52 -24.30 5.91 13.22
CA GLY A 52 -23.59 6.75 12.24
C GLY A 52 -22.34 6.11 11.63
N THR A 53 -22.11 4.82 11.91
CA THR A 53 -20.99 4.05 11.34
C THR A 53 -21.46 2.78 10.64
N VAL A 54 -20.57 2.14 9.90
CA VAL A 54 -20.76 0.81 9.30
C VAL A 54 -20.16 -0.25 10.21
N PRO A 55 -20.78 -1.44 10.35
CA PRO A 55 -20.24 -2.46 11.25
C PRO A 55 -18.86 -2.95 10.80
N ARG A 56 -17.97 -3.14 11.76
CA ARG A 56 -16.66 -3.73 11.56
C ARG A 56 -16.78 -5.25 11.49
N LEU A 57 -16.99 -5.77 10.31
CA LEU A 57 -17.08 -7.19 10.07
C LEU A 57 -15.69 -7.78 9.76
N PRO A 58 -15.36 -8.97 10.27
CA PRO A 58 -14.07 -9.59 10.01
C PRO A 58 -13.91 -9.94 8.53
N TYR A 59 -12.72 -9.76 7.97
CA TYR A 59 -12.43 -10.12 6.57
C TYR A 59 -12.10 -11.62 6.39
N GLN A 60 -11.89 -12.35 7.49
CA GLN A 60 -11.69 -13.79 7.51
C GLN A 60 -12.37 -14.41 8.73
N LEU A 61 -12.79 -15.67 8.60
CA LEU A 61 -13.49 -16.42 9.64
C LEU A 61 -12.82 -17.75 9.91
N TRP A 62 -12.80 -18.14 11.18
CA TRP A 62 -12.28 -19.42 11.61
C TRP A 62 -13.23 -20.53 11.19
N THR A 63 -12.75 -21.38 10.31
CA THR A 63 -13.54 -22.39 9.62
C THR A 63 -13.13 -23.79 10.06
N THR A 64 -14.10 -24.64 10.37
CA THR A 64 -13.90 -26.04 10.75
C THR A 64 -14.46 -26.96 9.67
N TYR A 65 -13.66 -27.93 9.24
CA TYR A 65 -14.02 -28.91 8.23
C TYR A 65 -14.50 -30.22 8.81
N SER A 66 -15.07 -31.09 7.97
CA SER A 66 -15.65 -32.39 8.32
C SER A 66 -14.65 -33.40 8.92
N ASP A 67 -13.36 -33.26 8.59
CA ASP A 67 -12.25 -34.05 9.12
C ASP A 67 -11.62 -33.45 10.40
N GLY A 68 -12.15 -32.32 10.88
CA GLY A 68 -11.65 -31.62 12.07
C GLY A 68 -10.51 -30.63 11.78
N TYR A 69 -10.06 -30.52 10.54
CA TYR A 69 -9.10 -29.49 10.15
C TYR A 69 -9.71 -28.09 10.32
N LYS A 70 -8.89 -27.11 10.63
CA LYS A 70 -9.31 -25.73 10.83
C LYS A 70 -8.34 -24.77 10.18
N GLU A 71 -8.87 -23.69 9.59
CA GLU A 71 -8.08 -22.61 9.01
C GLU A 71 -8.87 -21.29 8.97
N TRP A 72 -8.19 -20.19 8.80
CA TRP A 72 -8.80 -18.91 8.47
C TRP A 72 -9.20 -18.90 7.00
N ARG A 73 -10.49 -18.58 6.73
CA ARG A 73 -11.02 -18.46 5.36
C ARG A 73 -11.53 -17.04 5.13
N GLN A 74 -11.19 -16.50 4.00
CA GLN A 74 -11.67 -15.19 3.55
C GLN A 74 -13.19 -15.20 3.39
N VAL A 75 -13.83 -14.10 3.77
CA VAL A 75 -15.28 -13.92 3.70
C VAL A 75 -15.60 -12.67 2.88
N ARG A 76 -16.64 -12.76 2.09
CA ARG A 76 -17.25 -11.61 1.41
C ARG A 76 -18.58 -11.27 2.07
N TRP A 77 -18.68 -10.07 2.62
CA TRP A 77 -19.91 -9.54 3.19
C TRP A 77 -20.71 -8.77 2.13
N MET A 78 -22.02 -8.91 2.14
CA MET A 78 -22.90 -8.33 1.13
C MET A 78 -23.20 -6.84 1.36
N ASN A 79 -22.63 -6.22 2.38
CA ASN A 79 -22.67 -4.78 2.61
C ASN A 79 -21.50 -4.01 1.94
N ALA A 80 -20.71 -4.67 1.14
CA ALA A 80 -19.46 -4.13 0.61
C ALA A 80 -19.60 -3.09 -0.50
N LEU A 81 -20.81 -2.65 -0.81
CA LEU A 81 -21.02 -1.58 -1.78
C LEU A 81 -21.26 -0.26 -1.08
N LEU A 82 -20.62 0.78 -1.59
CA LEU A 82 -20.63 2.12 -1.03
C LEU A 82 -22.05 2.62 -0.66
N SER A 83 -23.03 2.43 -1.53
CA SER A 83 -24.43 2.84 -1.26
C SER A 83 -25.06 2.12 -0.09
N THR A 84 -24.83 0.82 0.05
CA THR A 84 -25.32 0.02 1.18
C THR A 84 -24.65 0.45 2.48
N GLU A 85 -23.37 0.71 2.45
CA GLU A 85 -22.61 1.20 3.60
C GLU A 85 -23.02 2.61 4.00
N GLN A 86 -23.27 3.50 3.04
CA GLN A 86 -23.79 4.84 3.33
C GLN A 86 -25.15 4.77 4.05
N GLN A 87 -26.02 3.85 3.64
CA GLN A 87 -27.30 3.62 4.33
C GLN A 87 -27.08 3.17 5.78
N GLN A 88 -26.21 2.18 5.99
CA GLN A 88 -25.89 1.67 7.31
C GLN A 88 -25.25 2.74 8.20
N ALA A 89 -24.51 3.68 7.64
CA ALA A 89 -23.94 4.82 8.35
C ALA A 89 -24.96 5.93 8.65
N SER A 90 -26.22 5.83 8.18
CA SER A 90 -27.25 6.82 8.46
C SER A 90 -27.91 6.56 9.83
N ALA A 91 -27.81 7.54 10.73
CA ALA A 91 -28.47 7.47 12.05
C ALA A 91 -30.01 7.45 11.93
N GLU A 92 -30.59 8.06 10.90
CA GLU A 92 -32.02 8.07 10.63
C GLU A 92 -32.53 6.69 10.20
N LEU A 93 -31.74 5.98 9.40
CA LEU A 93 -32.09 4.66 8.87
C LEU A 93 -31.72 3.54 9.85
N TYR A 94 -30.61 3.72 10.59
CA TYR A 94 -30.08 2.76 11.57
C TYR A 94 -29.93 3.41 12.95
N PRO A 95 -31.04 3.71 13.63
CA PRO A 95 -31.00 4.34 14.96
C PRO A 95 -30.49 3.38 16.04
N VAL A 96 -30.06 3.94 17.17
CA VAL A 96 -29.66 3.17 18.35
C VAL A 96 -30.77 2.17 18.76
N GLY A 97 -30.39 0.95 19.04
CA GLY A 97 -31.25 -0.16 19.40
C GLY A 97 -31.74 -1.00 18.21
N ARG A 98 -31.48 -0.58 16.96
CA ARG A 98 -31.78 -1.41 15.80
C ARG A 98 -30.89 -2.63 15.77
N GLU A 99 -31.49 -3.80 15.53
CA GLU A 99 -30.77 -5.04 15.22
C GLU A 99 -31.05 -5.46 13.78
N TYR A 100 -30.02 -5.98 13.10
CA TYR A 100 -30.14 -6.45 11.72
C TYR A 100 -29.07 -7.51 11.42
N THR A 101 -29.22 -8.21 10.30
CA THR A 101 -28.30 -9.25 9.85
C THR A 101 -27.65 -8.81 8.56
N VAL A 102 -26.33 -8.96 8.49
CA VAL A 102 -25.55 -8.84 7.25
C VAL A 102 -25.24 -10.24 6.75
N LYS A 103 -25.64 -10.53 5.53
CA LYS A 103 -25.32 -11.80 4.86
C LYS A 103 -23.93 -11.75 4.23
N GLY A 104 -23.31 -12.91 4.12
CA GLY A 104 -22.03 -13.09 3.45
C GLY A 104 -21.79 -14.55 3.08
N TYR A 105 -20.64 -14.83 2.53
CA TYR A 105 -20.21 -16.18 2.23
C TYR A 105 -18.69 -16.31 2.31
N ILE A 106 -18.23 -17.52 2.69
CA ILE A 106 -16.84 -17.88 2.59
C ILE A 106 -16.48 -17.93 1.11
N ILE A 107 -15.47 -17.16 0.71
CA ILE A 107 -14.93 -17.16 -0.65
C ILE A 107 -14.45 -18.58 -0.97
N GLY A 108 -14.89 -19.11 -2.08
CA GLY A 108 -14.64 -20.50 -2.45
C GLY A 108 -14.17 -20.67 -3.88
N ASP A 109 -14.25 -21.89 -4.32
CA ASP A 109 -13.98 -22.30 -5.68
C ASP A 109 -15.22 -22.15 -6.59
N ASN A 110 -15.03 -22.41 -7.88
CA ASN A 110 -16.10 -22.26 -8.87
C ASN A 110 -17.08 -23.45 -8.92
N THR A 111 -16.89 -24.47 -8.09
CA THR A 111 -17.77 -25.63 -7.99
C THR A 111 -18.85 -25.47 -6.92
N THR A 112 -18.62 -24.61 -5.94
CA THR A 112 -19.57 -24.18 -4.92
C THR A 112 -19.96 -22.73 -5.21
N GLU A 113 -20.92 -22.50 -6.06
CA GLU A 113 -21.23 -21.25 -6.72
C GLU A 113 -21.37 -20.04 -5.82
N ASN A 114 -21.96 -20.21 -4.65
CA ASN A 114 -22.23 -19.14 -3.71
C ASN A 114 -21.31 -19.18 -2.47
N GLY A 115 -20.27 -20.06 -2.50
CA GLY A 115 -19.48 -20.31 -1.31
C GLY A 115 -20.33 -20.87 -0.15
N TYR A 116 -19.75 -20.92 1.05
CA TYR A 116 -20.48 -21.34 2.24
C TYR A 116 -21.16 -20.09 2.86
N PRO A 117 -22.50 -20.06 3.00
CA PRO A 117 -23.21 -18.89 3.51
C PRO A 117 -22.91 -18.65 4.98
N VAL A 118 -22.75 -17.38 5.35
CA VAL A 118 -22.53 -16.91 6.72
C VAL A 118 -23.40 -15.69 7.00
N GLU A 119 -23.65 -15.42 8.27
CA GLU A 119 -24.42 -14.26 8.72
C GLU A 119 -23.72 -13.58 9.88
N ALA A 120 -23.72 -12.25 9.87
CA ALA A 120 -23.30 -11.42 10.98
C ALA A 120 -24.53 -10.74 11.62
N LYS A 121 -24.67 -10.87 12.93
CA LYS A 121 -25.67 -10.14 13.70
C LYS A 121 -25.08 -8.79 14.12
N VAL A 122 -25.79 -7.72 13.84
CA VAL A 122 -25.35 -6.36 14.13
C VAL A 122 -26.39 -5.71 15.06
N ARG A 123 -25.87 -5.08 16.12
CA ARG A 123 -26.68 -4.26 17.04
C ARG A 123 -26.16 -2.84 17.00
N VAL A 124 -27.00 -1.87 16.69
CA VAL A 124 -26.65 -0.45 16.70
C VAL A 124 -26.64 0.07 18.13
N VAL A 125 -25.52 0.65 18.54
CA VAL A 125 -25.30 1.16 19.91
C VAL A 125 -24.99 2.65 19.90
N ALA A 126 -25.17 3.30 21.06
CA ALA A 126 -24.76 4.69 21.25
C ALA A 126 -23.23 4.78 21.43
N GLY A 127 -22.68 5.95 21.18
CA GLY A 127 -21.25 6.23 21.37
C GLY A 127 -20.41 6.02 20.10
N GLU A 128 -19.13 5.76 20.29
CA GLU A 128 -18.12 5.59 19.24
C GLU A 128 -17.38 4.26 19.43
N TYR A 129 -16.67 3.81 18.41
CA TYR A 129 -15.77 2.67 18.55
C TYR A 129 -14.68 2.98 19.58
N ALA A 130 -14.43 2.05 20.47
CA ALA A 130 -13.33 2.15 21.42
C ALA A 130 -11.98 2.21 20.68
N THR A 131 -11.10 3.08 21.14
CA THR A 131 -9.73 3.21 20.64
C THR A 131 -8.73 2.88 21.76
N PRO A 132 -7.53 2.39 21.44
CA PRO A 132 -6.47 2.26 22.44
C PRO A 132 -6.07 3.63 22.98
N ALA A 133 -5.26 3.68 24.03
CA ALA A 133 -4.64 4.93 24.45
C ALA A 133 -3.79 5.52 23.29
N ASN A 134 -3.71 6.84 23.19
CA ASN A 134 -2.94 7.54 22.14
C ASN A 134 -1.42 7.48 22.35
N ARG A 135 -0.93 6.31 22.63
CA ARG A 135 0.50 5.98 22.77
C ARG A 135 0.71 4.53 22.37
N PHE A 136 1.90 4.24 21.91
CA PHE A 136 2.28 2.88 21.59
C PHE A 136 2.31 2.00 22.85
N LYS A 137 1.71 0.82 22.77
CA LYS A 137 1.76 -0.24 23.79
C LYS A 137 3.08 -1.02 23.70
N ALA A 138 3.64 -1.14 22.50
CA ALA A 138 4.95 -1.66 22.23
C ALA A 138 5.59 -0.89 21.07
N GLN A 139 6.91 -0.88 21.02
CA GLN A 139 7.69 -0.24 19.94
C GLN A 139 8.62 -1.26 19.29
N PRO A 140 8.91 -1.13 17.99
CA PRO A 140 9.96 -1.95 17.39
C PRO A 140 11.29 -1.67 18.08
N LEU A 141 12.17 -2.67 18.15
CA LEU A 141 13.53 -2.41 18.55
C LEU A 141 14.19 -1.42 17.59
N PRO A 142 15.05 -0.52 18.10
CA PRO A 142 15.81 0.38 17.22
C PRO A 142 16.49 -0.40 16.09
N LEU A 143 16.39 0.12 14.86
CA LEU A 143 16.89 -0.58 13.67
C LEU A 143 18.36 -1.00 13.81
N ALA A 144 19.19 -0.14 14.41
CA ALA A 144 20.60 -0.40 14.66
C ALA A 144 20.87 -1.44 15.75
N SER A 145 19.85 -1.83 16.51
CA SER A 145 19.96 -2.86 17.55
C SER A 145 19.68 -4.27 17.03
N VAL A 146 19.21 -4.42 15.77
CA VAL A 146 18.87 -5.71 15.17
C VAL A 146 19.66 -5.91 13.89
N HIS A 147 20.41 -7.01 13.80
CA HIS A 147 21.23 -7.35 12.64
C HIS A 147 20.82 -8.70 12.07
N ILE A 148 20.50 -8.75 10.77
CA ILE A 148 20.26 -10.01 10.04
C ILE A 148 21.62 -10.68 9.85
N THR A 149 21.68 -11.96 10.17
CA THR A 149 22.91 -12.77 10.16
C THR A 149 22.88 -13.85 9.07
N GLY A 150 24.04 -14.39 8.75
CA GLY A 150 24.20 -15.44 7.75
C GLY A 150 24.15 -14.92 6.32
N GLU A 151 24.31 -15.82 5.37
CA GLU A 151 24.20 -15.57 3.93
C GLU A 151 22.84 -16.11 3.45
N ASN A 152 21.93 -15.23 3.08
CA ASN A 152 20.58 -15.53 2.65
C ASN A 152 20.03 -14.41 1.74
N ARG A 153 18.82 -14.59 1.20
CA ARG A 153 18.19 -13.62 0.29
C ARG A 153 18.12 -12.21 0.90
N LEU A 154 17.81 -12.07 2.18
CA LEU A 154 17.69 -10.77 2.84
C LEU A 154 19.04 -10.04 2.90
N THR A 155 20.09 -10.76 3.28
CA THR A 155 21.45 -10.18 3.35
C THR A 155 22.01 -9.90 1.95
N ASN A 156 21.71 -10.75 0.96
CA ASN A 156 22.08 -10.52 -0.44
C ASN A 156 21.45 -9.23 -0.99
N ASN A 157 20.14 -9.05 -0.83
CA ASN A 157 19.45 -7.85 -1.27
C ASN A 157 19.96 -6.60 -0.56
N ARG A 158 20.17 -6.68 0.77
CA ARG A 158 20.73 -5.58 1.58
C ARG A 158 22.11 -5.15 1.06
N ASP A 159 22.99 -6.11 0.86
CA ASP A 159 24.36 -5.83 0.46
C ASP A 159 24.45 -5.27 -0.97
N LEU A 160 23.56 -5.73 -1.84
CA LEU A 160 23.38 -5.19 -3.19
C LEU A 160 22.89 -3.74 -3.15
N ASP A 161 21.94 -3.44 -2.27
CA ASP A 161 21.41 -2.08 -2.08
C ASP A 161 22.45 -1.13 -1.48
N ILE A 162 23.16 -1.55 -0.42
CA ILE A 162 24.26 -0.75 0.17
C ILE A 162 25.34 -0.45 -0.89
N LYS A 163 25.70 -1.43 -1.70
CA LYS A 163 26.65 -1.23 -2.81
C LYS A 163 26.12 -0.18 -3.81
N THR A 164 24.83 -0.22 -4.13
CA THR A 164 24.22 0.77 -5.01
C THR A 164 24.21 2.15 -4.39
N LEU A 165 23.79 2.29 -3.13
CA LEU A 165 23.80 3.56 -2.41
C LEU A 165 25.21 4.19 -2.34
N LEU A 166 26.24 3.36 -2.15
CA LEU A 166 27.63 3.81 -2.15
C LEU A 166 28.19 4.11 -3.56
N ALA A 167 27.54 3.63 -4.61
CA ALA A 167 27.90 3.96 -6.00
C ALA A 167 27.26 5.26 -6.50
N LEU A 168 26.14 5.70 -5.88
CA LEU A 168 25.47 6.95 -6.25
C LEU A 168 26.34 8.17 -5.91
N ASP A 169 26.32 9.16 -6.79
CA ASP A 169 27.10 10.40 -6.61
C ASP A 169 26.35 11.37 -5.68
N VAL A 170 26.93 11.69 -4.52
CA VAL A 170 26.37 12.65 -3.56
C VAL A 170 26.21 14.04 -4.20
N THR A 171 27.08 14.42 -5.11
CA THR A 171 27.00 15.73 -5.77
C THR A 171 25.76 15.84 -6.65
N GLN A 172 25.36 14.72 -7.26
CA GLN A 172 24.13 14.62 -8.04
C GLN A 172 22.88 14.84 -7.18
N GLN A 173 22.87 14.34 -5.93
CA GLN A 173 21.79 14.55 -4.99
C GLN A 173 21.66 16.02 -4.54
N LEU A 174 22.75 16.75 -4.53
CA LEU A 174 22.82 18.14 -4.04
C LEU A 174 22.72 19.20 -5.13
N TYR A 175 22.90 18.84 -6.39
CA TYR A 175 22.96 19.79 -7.51
C TYR A 175 21.77 20.76 -7.53
N ASN A 176 20.54 20.23 -7.52
CA ASN A 176 19.33 21.05 -7.63
C ASN A 176 19.13 21.99 -6.43
N TYR A 177 19.57 21.59 -5.25
CA TYR A 177 19.51 22.47 -4.06
C TYR A 177 20.46 23.62 -4.24
N ARG A 178 21.72 23.37 -4.55
CA ARG A 178 22.71 24.44 -4.76
C ARG A 178 22.28 25.41 -5.87
N ASP A 179 21.78 24.88 -6.99
CA ASP A 179 21.24 25.67 -8.09
C ASP A 179 20.07 26.56 -7.64
N THR A 180 19.09 25.98 -6.94
CA THR A 180 17.90 26.70 -6.45
C THR A 180 18.27 27.82 -5.48
N TYR A 181 19.31 27.64 -4.66
CA TYR A 181 19.76 28.64 -3.67
C TYR A 181 20.93 29.49 -4.14
N GLY A 182 21.28 29.42 -5.42
CA GLY A 182 22.33 30.26 -6.03
C GLY A 182 23.71 30.00 -5.44
N LEU A 183 23.98 28.80 -5.00
CA LEU A 183 25.28 28.31 -4.57
C LEU A 183 26.05 27.73 -5.75
N PRO A 184 27.38 27.76 -5.75
CA PRO A 184 28.19 27.21 -6.83
C PRO A 184 27.87 25.74 -7.09
N THR A 185 27.65 25.40 -8.38
CA THR A 185 27.41 24.03 -8.85
C THR A 185 28.58 23.46 -9.66
N GLU A 186 29.67 24.22 -9.79
CA GLU A 186 30.87 23.74 -10.46
C GLU A 186 31.44 22.51 -9.74
N GLY A 187 31.69 21.43 -10.47
CA GLY A 187 32.14 20.16 -9.92
C GLY A 187 31.03 19.26 -9.35
N TYR A 188 29.76 19.65 -9.50
CA TYR A 188 28.62 18.82 -9.18
C TYR A 188 28.06 18.14 -10.43
N THR A 189 27.68 16.89 -10.31
CA THR A 189 27.02 16.13 -11.38
C THR A 189 25.58 16.61 -11.50
N VAL A 190 25.12 16.89 -12.71
CA VAL A 190 23.73 17.28 -12.96
C VAL A 190 22.80 16.11 -12.63
N ALA A 191 21.74 16.36 -11.89
CA ALA A 191 20.75 15.35 -11.55
C ALA A 191 19.96 14.89 -12.77
N ASP A 192 19.50 13.64 -12.76
CA ASP A 192 18.74 12.99 -13.82
C ASP A 192 17.38 12.46 -13.36
N GLY A 193 16.69 11.71 -14.21
CA GLY A 193 15.40 11.13 -13.91
C GLY A 193 14.36 12.15 -13.46
N TRP A 194 13.59 11.84 -12.44
CA TRP A 194 12.62 12.77 -11.85
C TRP A 194 13.28 13.92 -11.10
N ASP A 195 14.56 13.81 -10.78
CA ASP A 195 15.36 14.90 -10.20
C ASP A 195 16.10 15.74 -11.25
N SER A 196 15.88 15.53 -12.54
CA SER A 196 16.41 16.41 -13.57
C SER A 196 16.04 17.87 -13.30
N PRO A 197 16.94 18.87 -13.54
CA PRO A 197 16.66 20.28 -13.26
C PRO A 197 15.39 20.83 -13.89
N THR A 198 14.92 20.22 -14.97
CA THR A 198 13.71 20.61 -15.70
C THR A 198 12.41 19.99 -15.17
N THR A 199 12.51 19.03 -14.25
CA THR A 199 11.32 18.37 -13.69
C THR A 199 10.68 19.18 -12.57
N LYS A 200 9.41 18.88 -12.30
CA LYS A 200 8.61 19.51 -11.24
C LYS A 200 8.60 18.70 -9.94
N LEU A 201 9.39 17.61 -9.90
CA LEU A 201 9.52 16.69 -8.75
C LEU A 201 10.96 16.64 -8.22
N LYS A 202 11.85 17.49 -8.74
CA LYS A 202 13.26 17.48 -8.34
C LYS A 202 13.43 17.64 -6.83
N GLY A 203 14.31 16.84 -6.25
CA GLY A 203 14.56 16.75 -4.81
C GLY A 203 13.82 15.62 -4.10
N HIS A 204 12.88 14.91 -4.76
CA HIS A 204 12.20 13.78 -4.14
C HIS A 204 13.18 12.62 -3.89
N GLY A 205 14.03 12.31 -4.88
CA GLY A 205 15.01 11.23 -4.80
C GLY A 205 16.07 11.48 -3.73
N THR A 206 16.46 12.75 -3.53
CA THR A 206 17.38 13.12 -2.44
C THR A 206 16.78 12.78 -1.07
N GLY A 207 15.47 12.99 -0.87
CA GLY A 207 14.78 12.61 0.36
C GLY A 207 14.85 11.11 0.63
N HIS A 208 14.53 10.30 -0.36
CA HIS A 208 14.65 8.84 -0.29
C HIS A 208 16.09 8.38 -0.04
N TYR A 209 17.05 8.99 -0.73
CA TYR A 209 18.47 8.69 -0.54
C TYR A 209 18.93 8.95 0.90
N MET A 210 18.47 10.04 1.52
CA MET A 210 18.77 10.35 2.92
C MET A 210 18.21 9.29 3.88
N SER A 211 16.94 8.87 3.71
CA SER A 211 16.34 7.80 4.49
C SER A 211 17.10 6.48 4.30
N ALA A 212 17.39 6.13 3.05
CA ALA A 212 18.11 4.90 2.71
C ALA A 212 19.54 4.89 3.30
N LEU A 213 20.28 6.01 3.25
CA LEU A 213 21.58 6.13 3.89
C LEU A 213 21.53 5.91 5.40
N ALA A 214 20.51 6.46 6.08
CA ALA A 214 20.32 6.27 7.50
C ALA A 214 20.05 4.80 7.86
N PHE A 215 19.13 4.14 7.13
CA PHE A 215 18.81 2.74 7.33
C PHE A 215 19.98 1.81 6.97
N ALA A 216 20.70 2.13 5.89
CA ALA A 216 21.92 1.42 5.50
C ALA A 216 23.00 1.57 6.59
N TYR A 217 23.19 2.75 7.15
CA TYR A 217 24.12 2.99 8.26
C TYR A 217 23.81 2.10 9.48
N ALA A 218 22.53 1.94 9.81
CA ALA A 218 22.10 1.04 10.88
C ALA A 218 22.41 -0.44 10.59
N SER A 219 22.32 -0.86 9.31
CA SER A 219 22.36 -2.26 8.88
C SER A 219 23.70 -2.73 8.34
N ALA A 220 24.61 -1.80 7.96
CA ALA A 220 25.88 -2.06 7.31
C ALA A 220 26.98 -2.59 8.25
N ASP A 221 28.04 -3.14 7.65
CA ASP A 221 29.27 -3.45 8.35
C ASP A 221 30.06 -2.17 8.75
N PHE A 222 31.06 -2.35 9.57
CA PHE A 222 31.85 -1.23 10.11
C PHE A 222 32.48 -0.36 9.00
N LYS A 223 33.07 -0.98 7.99
CA LYS A 223 33.76 -0.25 6.89
C LYS A 223 32.79 0.59 6.07
N GLN A 224 31.66 0.01 5.72
CA GLN A 224 30.58 0.68 4.99
C GLN A 224 29.97 1.83 5.82
N ARG A 225 29.79 1.64 7.13
CA ARG A 225 29.28 2.68 8.05
C ARG A 225 30.11 3.96 8.02
N VAL A 226 31.42 3.88 7.93
CA VAL A 226 32.28 5.08 7.86
C VAL A 226 31.94 5.90 6.62
N GLU A 227 31.82 5.24 5.45
CA GLU A 227 31.53 5.93 4.21
C GLU A 227 30.08 6.47 4.17
N LEU A 228 29.13 5.68 4.63
CA LEU A 228 27.71 6.11 4.73
C LEU A 228 27.59 7.34 5.66
N ARG A 229 28.28 7.33 6.80
CA ARG A 229 28.33 8.47 7.73
C ARG A 229 28.88 9.74 7.05
N ASN A 230 29.98 9.63 6.32
CA ASN A 230 30.58 10.77 5.64
C ASN A 230 29.61 11.39 4.61
N ARG A 231 28.85 10.54 3.89
CA ARG A 231 27.82 10.99 2.93
C ARG A 231 26.67 11.69 3.63
N ILE A 232 26.19 11.12 4.74
CA ILE A 232 25.13 11.72 5.57
C ILE A 232 25.59 13.10 6.08
N GLU A 233 26.80 13.19 6.66
CA GLU A 233 27.34 14.43 7.20
C GLU A 233 27.47 15.52 6.12
N ARG A 234 27.95 15.15 4.94
CA ARG A 234 28.05 16.06 3.80
C ARG A 234 26.67 16.59 3.38
N ILE A 235 25.70 15.71 3.17
CA ILE A 235 24.35 16.09 2.75
C ILE A 235 23.72 17.03 3.79
N VAL A 236 23.79 16.69 5.08
CA VAL A 236 23.22 17.51 6.16
C VAL A 236 23.86 18.87 6.21
N ASN A 237 25.18 18.96 6.06
CA ASN A 237 25.89 20.24 6.07
C ASN A 237 25.55 21.12 4.86
N GLU A 238 25.51 20.56 3.65
CA GLU A 238 25.21 21.33 2.44
C GLU A 238 23.75 21.73 2.34
N LEU A 239 22.82 20.87 2.81
CA LEU A 239 21.40 21.25 2.90
C LEU A 239 21.20 22.38 3.92
N ARG A 240 21.94 22.41 5.03
CA ARG A 240 21.89 23.54 5.97
C ARG A 240 22.41 24.82 5.33
N GLU A 241 23.52 24.76 4.60
CA GLU A 241 24.05 25.89 3.83
C GLU A 241 22.99 26.46 2.86
N CYS A 242 22.27 25.59 2.15
CA CYS A 242 21.17 25.99 1.28
C CYS A 242 20.05 26.67 2.07
N GLN A 243 19.59 26.05 3.17
CA GLN A 243 18.51 26.58 3.99
C GLN A 243 18.81 27.97 4.55
N GLU A 244 20.06 28.22 4.98
CA GLU A 244 20.49 29.50 5.53
C GLU A 244 20.43 30.66 4.52
N ARG A 245 20.35 30.36 3.20
CA ARG A 245 20.10 31.41 2.19
C ARG A 245 18.72 32.06 2.36
N THR A 246 17.77 31.39 3.01
CA THR A 246 16.42 31.93 3.29
C THR A 246 16.36 32.75 4.58
N PHE A 247 17.46 32.89 5.31
CA PHE A 247 17.52 33.69 6.54
C PHE A 247 17.76 35.15 6.23
N VAL A 248 16.78 35.80 5.61
CA VAL A 248 16.85 37.18 5.23
C VAL A 248 16.29 38.06 6.36
N TRP A 249 17.19 38.82 7.01
CA TRP A 249 16.80 39.71 8.09
C TRP A 249 16.11 40.96 7.58
N ASP A 250 15.01 41.35 8.21
CA ASP A 250 14.33 42.63 7.98
C ASP A 250 14.48 43.55 9.20
N SER A 251 15.15 44.67 9.00
CA SER A 251 15.40 45.63 10.08
C SER A 251 14.13 46.39 10.51
N THR A 252 13.12 46.51 9.64
CA THR A 252 11.84 47.16 9.96
C THR A 252 10.98 46.24 10.82
N LEU A 253 10.96 44.96 10.51
CA LEU A 253 10.24 43.93 11.27
C LEU A 253 11.02 43.49 12.52
N ASN A 254 12.31 43.79 12.58
CA ASN A 254 13.25 43.34 13.60
C ASN A 254 13.25 41.81 13.79
N ARG A 255 13.13 41.09 12.69
CA ARG A 255 13.17 39.62 12.60
C ARG A 255 13.49 39.16 11.18
N TYR A 256 13.71 37.88 11.01
CA TYR A 256 13.77 37.27 9.69
C TYR A 256 12.43 37.32 8.98
N TRP A 257 12.46 37.45 7.64
CA TRP A 257 11.29 37.20 6.79
C TRP A 257 10.75 35.82 7.02
N GLU A 258 9.48 35.74 7.35
CA GLU A 258 8.77 34.45 7.48
C GLU A 258 7.87 34.21 6.26
N ALA A 259 7.43 32.99 6.08
CA ALA A 259 6.55 32.59 4.97
C ALA A 259 5.25 33.43 4.91
N ARG A 260 4.73 33.87 6.07
CA ARG A 260 3.53 34.74 6.18
C ARG A 260 3.71 36.16 5.69
N ASP A 261 4.93 36.64 5.62
CA ASP A 261 5.20 38.03 5.24
C ASP A 261 5.08 38.25 3.73
N TYR A 262 4.93 37.19 2.98
CA TYR A 262 4.87 37.25 1.54
C TYR A 262 3.59 36.59 1.01
N ALA A 263 2.78 37.39 0.30
CA ALA A 263 1.54 36.97 -0.33
C ALA A 263 1.64 37.13 -1.86
N PRO A 264 2.17 36.11 -2.55
CA PRO A 264 2.64 36.26 -3.94
C PRO A 264 1.55 36.18 -5.00
N GLU A 265 0.28 35.98 -4.65
CA GLU A 265 -0.79 35.65 -5.61
C GLU A 265 -0.92 36.68 -6.73
N GLY A 266 -0.95 37.95 -6.37
CA GLY A 266 -1.09 39.01 -7.38
C GLY A 266 0.11 39.07 -8.32
N GLU A 267 1.29 38.96 -7.76
CA GLU A 267 2.56 39.11 -8.47
C GLU A 267 2.87 37.87 -9.33
N LEU A 268 2.80 36.67 -8.75
CA LEU A 268 3.05 35.40 -9.47
C LEU A 268 2.07 35.20 -10.63
N LEU A 269 0.79 35.49 -10.41
CA LEU A 269 -0.22 35.32 -11.45
C LEU A 269 -0.06 36.32 -12.60
N GLN A 270 0.53 37.50 -12.33
CA GLN A 270 0.86 38.46 -13.35
C GLN A 270 2.10 38.09 -14.18
N MET A 271 2.98 37.26 -13.62
CA MET A 271 4.19 36.78 -14.31
C MET A 271 3.92 35.64 -15.27
N LYS A 272 2.71 35.06 -15.27
CA LYS A 272 2.35 33.94 -16.16
C LYS A 272 2.69 34.26 -17.62
N GLY A 273 3.52 33.36 -18.22
CA GLY A 273 4.04 33.58 -19.57
C GLY A 273 5.22 34.54 -19.69
N ASN A 274 5.62 35.20 -18.59
CA ASN A 274 6.83 36.02 -18.54
C ASN A 274 7.95 35.29 -17.79
N TRP A 275 8.66 34.47 -18.47
CA TRP A 275 9.70 33.58 -17.92
C TRP A 275 10.86 34.37 -17.28
N ALA A 276 11.27 35.46 -17.87
CA ALA A 276 12.37 36.28 -17.33
C ALA A 276 12.02 36.90 -15.97
N ALA A 277 10.80 37.39 -15.83
CA ALA A 277 10.34 37.93 -14.55
C ALA A 277 10.19 36.85 -13.50
N PHE A 278 9.75 35.66 -13.89
CA PHE A 278 9.65 34.50 -12.99
C PHE A 278 11.03 34.00 -12.55
N ASP A 279 12.03 34.00 -13.44
CA ASP A 279 13.40 33.62 -13.10
C ASP A 279 14.05 34.61 -12.12
N GLU A 280 13.81 35.89 -12.26
CA GLU A 280 14.27 36.91 -11.28
C GLU A 280 13.53 36.75 -9.94
N TYR A 281 12.22 36.51 -9.98
CA TYR A 281 11.41 36.30 -8.79
C TYR A 281 11.95 35.13 -7.93
N LYS A 282 12.33 34.03 -8.55
CA LYS A 282 12.89 32.86 -7.85
C LYS A 282 14.24 33.14 -7.15
N LYS A 283 14.94 34.19 -7.51
CA LYS A 283 16.23 34.57 -6.91
C LYS A 283 16.08 35.47 -5.69
N ASP A 284 14.91 36.00 -5.40
CA ASP A 284 14.68 36.79 -4.19
C ASP A 284 14.30 35.87 -3.02
N TYR A 285 15.27 35.57 -2.16
CA TYR A 285 15.10 34.61 -1.05
C TYR A 285 14.17 35.10 0.08
N ARG A 286 13.72 36.37 0.06
CA ARG A 286 12.63 36.85 0.92
C ARG A 286 11.33 36.11 0.62
N HIS A 287 11.11 35.78 -0.65
CA HIS A 287 9.93 35.01 -1.11
C HIS A 287 9.88 33.61 -0.56
N TYR A 288 11.03 33.04 -0.15
CA TYR A 288 11.13 31.69 0.42
C TYR A 288 10.64 31.67 1.88
N GLY A 289 10.98 32.71 2.66
CA GLY A 289 10.72 32.73 4.10
C GLY A 289 11.66 31.85 4.91
N TYR A 290 11.89 32.26 6.16
CA TYR A 290 12.79 31.55 7.09
C TYR A 290 12.48 30.05 7.18
N GLY A 291 13.49 29.22 6.99
CA GLY A 291 13.43 27.78 7.18
C GLY A 291 12.99 26.96 5.96
N TYR A 292 12.61 27.59 4.85
CA TYR A 292 12.29 26.84 3.64
C TYR A 292 13.49 26.02 3.14
N LEU A 293 13.25 24.76 2.82
CA LEU A 293 14.22 23.91 2.13
C LEU A 293 13.49 22.99 1.16
N ASN A 294 13.81 23.11 -0.11
CA ASN A 294 13.38 22.21 -1.18
C ASN A 294 14.25 22.46 -2.42
N ALA A 295 14.47 21.45 -3.24
CA ALA A 295 15.08 21.63 -4.54
C ALA A 295 14.17 22.43 -5.52
N ILE A 296 12.89 22.58 -5.19
CA ILE A 296 11.91 23.36 -5.94
C ILE A 296 11.77 24.75 -5.29
N PRO A 297 11.78 25.86 -6.05
CA PRO A 297 11.59 27.21 -5.50
C PRO A 297 10.25 27.38 -4.76
N ALA A 298 10.21 28.24 -3.74
CA ALA A 298 9.01 28.50 -2.91
C ALA A 298 7.81 29.06 -3.70
N ALA A 299 8.03 29.54 -4.92
CA ALA A 299 6.97 29.93 -5.83
C ALA A 299 5.99 28.77 -6.15
N HIS A 300 6.45 27.53 -6.16
CA HIS A 300 5.61 26.39 -6.46
C HIS A 300 4.55 26.08 -5.38
N PRO A 301 4.90 25.98 -4.08
CA PRO A 301 3.87 25.95 -3.02
C PRO A 301 2.88 27.12 -3.09
N ALA A 302 3.37 28.33 -3.36
CA ALA A 302 2.52 29.50 -3.48
C ALA A 302 1.50 29.39 -4.63
N LEU A 303 1.89 28.82 -5.77
CA LEU A 303 0.97 28.57 -6.90
C LEU A 303 -0.09 27.52 -6.56
N ILE A 304 0.24 26.44 -5.82
CA ILE A 304 -0.75 25.49 -5.32
C ILE A 304 -1.80 26.19 -4.47
N GLU A 305 -1.38 27.07 -3.57
CA GLU A 305 -2.28 27.85 -2.71
C GLU A 305 -3.19 28.80 -3.50
N CYS A 306 -2.82 29.14 -4.72
CA CYS A 306 -3.65 29.84 -5.68
C CYS A 306 -4.53 28.92 -6.54
N TYR A 307 -4.68 27.65 -6.16
CA TYR A 307 -5.43 26.62 -6.90
C TYR A 307 -4.87 26.36 -8.32
N ARG A 308 -3.57 26.50 -8.45
CA ARG A 308 -2.83 26.17 -9.68
C ARG A 308 -2.10 24.85 -9.47
N ALA A 309 -2.55 23.83 -10.12
CA ALA A 309 -1.94 22.51 -10.00
C ALA A 309 -1.91 21.82 -11.35
N TYR A 310 -0.84 21.04 -11.56
CA TYR A 310 -0.68 20.13 -12.67
C TYR A 310 -1.03 20.73 -14.05
N ASN A 311 -0.67 22.00 -14.23
CA ASN A 311 -0.84 22.67 -15.51
C ASN A 311 0.54 22.93 -16.12
N ASN A 312 0.74 22.53 -17.38
CA ASN A 312 1.99 22.79 -18.10
C ASN A 312 2.35 24.26 -18.20
N GLU A 313 1.37 25.15 -18.16
CA GLU A 313 1.58 26.59 -18.18
C GLU A 313 2.01 27.16 -16.83
N ASP A 314 1.65 26.50 -15.71
CA ASP A 314 1.91 27.01 -14.35
C ASP A 314 3.15 26.40 -13.69
N TRP A 315 3.81 25.42 -14.33
CA TRP A 315 5.02 24.73 -13.87
C TRP A 315 4.94 24.12 -12.47
N VAL A 316 3.77 23.76 -12.05
CA VAL A 316 3.54 23.18 -10.73
C VAL A 316 3.10 21.74 -10.86
N TRP A 317 3.66 20.89 -10.01
CA TRP A 317 3.13 19.55 -9.81
C TRP A 317 2.85 19.34 -8.32
N ALA A 318 3.76 18.73 -7.57
CA ALA A 318 3.55 18.28 -6.21
C ALA A 318 4.67 18.78 -5.26
N PRO A 319 4.76 20.10 -4.98
CA PRO A 319 5.85 20.63 -4.16
C PRO A 319 5.83 20.12 -2.72
N TYR A 320 4.67 19.86 -2.13
CA TYR A 320 4.58 19.27 -0.79
C TYR A 320 4.97 17.79 -0.75
N TYR A 321 4.82 17.08 -1.86
CA TYR A 321 5.36 15.72 -2.01
C TYR A 321 6.90 15.72 -1.90
N THR A 322 7.59 16.64 -2.57
CA THR A 322 9.05 16.73 -2.48
C THR A 322 9.51 17.24 -1.12
N ILE A 323 8.83 18.23 -0.52
CA ILE A 323 9.13 18.71 0.83
C ILE A 323 9.03 17.55 1.83
N HIS A 324 7.98 16.73 1.76
CA HIS A 324 7.82 15.63 2.72
C HIS A 324 8.92 14.58 2.59
N LYS A 325 9.39 14.28 1.36
CA LYS A 325 10.48 13.31 1.17
C LYS A 325 11.76 13.77 1.85
N GLN A 326 12.10 15.04 1.69
CA GLN A 326 13.27 15.63 2.34
C GLN A 326 13.12 15.71 3.84
N LEU A 327 11.95 16.09 4.31
CA LEU A 327 11.64 16.13 5.74
C LEU A 327 11.72 14.74 6.38
N ALA A 328 11.15 13.72 5.73
CA ALA A 328 11.25 12.34 6.17
C ALA A 328 12.72 11.87 6.24
N GLY A 329 13.51 12.14 5.20
CA GLY A 329 14.93 11.79 5.17
C GLY A 329 15.75 12.42 6.31
N LEU A 330 15.50 13.69 6.61
CA LEU A 330 16.15 14.39 7.73
C LEU A 330 15.73 13.82 9.09
N ILE A 331 14.46 13.48 9.26
CA ILE A 331 13.92 12.83 10.46
C ILE A 331 14.56 11.44 10.66
N ASP A 332 14.68 10.65 9.59
CA ASP A 332 15.27 9.32 9.66
C ASP A 332 16.78 9.41 9.99
N ILE A 333 17.50 10.37 9.42
CA ILE A 333 18.89 10.66 9.81
C ILE A 333 18.97 11.05 11.30
N ALA A 334 18.14 11.97 11.75
CA ALA A 334 18.14 12.42 13.14
C ALA A 334 17.89 11.27 14.12
N ASN A 335 16.92 10.39 13.80
CA ASN A 335 16.60 9.21 14.61
C ASN A 335 17.77 8.23 14.65
N VAL A 336 18.23 7.76 13.50
CA VAL A 336 19.26 6.71 13.42
C VAL A 336 20.61 7.20 13.97
N MET A 337 21.00 8.42 13.61
CA MET A 337 22.26 8.99 14.14
C MET A 337 22.16 9.31 15.63
N GLY A 338 20.98 9.56 16.17
CA GLY A 338 20.72 9.71 17.60
C GLY A 338 20.78 8.38 18.36
N GLU A 339 20.29 7.29 17.75
CA GLU A 339 20.32 5.94 18.31
C GLU A 339 21.76 5.36 18.36
N VAL A 340 22.60 5.76 17.42
CA VAL A 340 23.98 5.31 17.30
C VAL A 340 24.91 6.50 17.55
N PRO A 341 25.21 6.83 18.82
CA PRO A 341 25.83 8.12 19.17
C PRO A 341 27.28 8.30 18.68
N GLY A 342 27.89 7.26 18.11
CA GLY A 342 29.22 7.39 17.53
C GLY A 342 29.77 6.12 16.91
N ILE A 343 30.85 6.27 16.20
CA ILE A 343 31.65 5.20 15.59
C ILE A 343 33.05 5.21 16.18
N TYR A 344 33.57 4.03 16.55
CA TYR A 344 34.96 3.82 16.98
C TYR A 344 35.74 3.15 15.85
N LEU A 345 36.76 3.81 15.32
CA LEU A 345 37.70 3.29 14.30
C LEU A 345 38.75 2.37 14.90
N ARG A 346 38.38 1.46 15.79
CA ARG A 346 39.29 0.51 16.42
C ARG A 346 38.66 -0.86 16.57
N LYS A 347 39.50 -1.89 16.60
CA LYS A 347 39.09 -3.23 16.98
C LYS A 347 38.80 -3.31 18.47
N GLN A 348 37.89 -4.17 18.85
CA GLN A 348 37.58 -4.42 20.26
C GLN A 348 38.86 -4.89 21.00
N GLY A 349 39.18 -4.19 22.10
CA GLY A 349 40.37 -4.48 22.90
C GLY A 349 41.63 -3.63 22.58
N GLU A 350 41.59 -2.85 21.48
CA GLU A 350 42.71 -1.90 21.21
C GLU A 350 42.52 -0.60 22.02
N PRO A 351 43.62 0.04 22.50
CA PRO A 351 43.51 1.32 23.19
C PRO A 351 42.96 2.42 22.29
N GLU A 352 42.20 3.33 22.89
CA GLU A 352 41.65 4.47 22.17
C GLU A 352 42.76 5.41 21.68
N GLN A 353 42.71 5.75 20.39
CA GLN A 353 43.63 6.71 19.77
C GLN A 353 42.86 8.03 19.50
N PRO A 354 43.52 9.19 19.61
CA PRO A 354 42.92 10.46 19.23
C PRO A 354 42.40 10.40 17.77
N GLY A 355 41.15 10.79 17.56
CA GLY A 355 40.50 10.73 16.26
C GLY A 355 39.93 9.37 15.85
N SER A 356 39.99 8.36 16.73
CA SER A 356 39.36 7.04 16.47
C SER A 356 37.85 6.97 16.78
N HIS A 357 37.27 8.05 17.30
CA HIS A 357 35.88 8.17 17.62
C HIS A 357 35.26 9.35 16.88
N PHE A 358 34.12 9.10 16.19
CA PHE A 358 33.32 10.12 15.53
C PHE A 358 31.95 10.17 16.19
N SER A 359 31.59 11.32 16.78
CA SER A 359 30.27 11.53 17.34
C SER A 359 29.24 11.74 16.21
N ASN A 360 28.10 11.10 16.35
CA ASN A 360 26.94 11.31 15.46
C ASN A 360 25.96 12.36 16.01
N ASN A 361 26.13 12.81 17.26
CA ASN A 361 25.20 13.72 17.93
C ASN A 361 25.05 15.06 17.19
N GLU A 362 26.13 15.60 16.65
CA GLU A 362 26.10 16.86 15.91
C GLU A 362 25.34 16.72 14.59
N ILE A 363 25.51 15.59 13.90
CA ILE A 363 24.78 15.29 12.66
C ILE A 363 23.29 15.16 12.96
N ALA A 364 22.93 14.37 13.98
CA ALA A 364 21.55 14.17 14.42
C ALA A 364 20.88 15.49 14.82
N ALA A 365 21.57 16.31 15.64
CA ALA A 365 21.07 17.61 16.07
C ALA A 365 20.89 18.58 14.90
N LYS A 366 21.82 18.61 13.95
CA LYS A 366 21.73 19.45 12.76
C LYS A 366 20.61 19.01 11.82
N ALA A 367 20.45 17.71 11.57
CA ALA A 367 19.35 17.17 10.76
C ALA A 367 17.98 17.52 11.39
N LEU A 368 17.86 17.35 12.72
CA LEU A 368 16.65 17.72 13.45
C LEU A 368 16.38 19.23 13.39
N LEU A 369 17.41 20.06 13.49
CA LEU A 369 17.26 21.52 13.36
C LEU A 369 16.75 21.92 11.98
N ILE A 370 17.33 21.37 10.91
CA ILE A 370 16.88 21.61 9.54
C ILE A 370 15.41 21.18 9.38
N ALA A 371 15.07 19.99 9.81
CA ALA A 371 13.72 19.45 9.76
C ALA A 371 12.72 20.32 10.54
N LYS A 372 13.11 20.77 11.75
CA LYS A 372 12.28 21.65 12.59
C LYS A 372 12.01 22.98 11.89
N ASP A 373 13.04 23.63 11.35
CA ASP A 373 12.87 24.90 10.63
C ASP A 373 11.96 24.72 9.41
N MET A 374 12.09 23.62 8.64
CA MET A 374 11.18 23.26 7.55
C MET A 374 9.74 23.06 8.04
N GLY A 375 9.53 22.30 9.09
CA GLY A 375 8.20 22.03 9.63
C GLY A 375 7.52 23.30 10.16
N LEU A 376 8.25 24.17 10.82
CA LEU A 376 7.74 25.48 11.28
C LEU A 376 7.47 26.44 10.11
N TRP A 377 8.25 26.36 9.02
CA TRP A 377 7.94 27.04 7.78
C TRP A 377 6.58 26.59 7.21
N VAL A 378 6.32 25.28 7.18
CA VAL A 378 5.02 24.74 6.71
C VAL A 378 3.89 25.27 7.59
N TRP A 379 4.05 25.22 8.93
CA TRP A 379 3.06 25.77 9.85
C TRP A 379 2.81 27.25 9.57
N ASN A 380 3.86 28.07 9.52
CA ASN A 380 3.78 29.52 9.32
C ASN A 380 3.08 29.82 7.97
N ARG A 381 3.45 29.11 6.91
CA ARG A 381 2.87 29.31 5.57
C ARG A 381 1.37 29.02 5.56
N LEU A 382 0.94 27.88 6.09
CA LEU A 382 -0.45 27.43 6.00
C LEU A 382 -1.34 28.02 7.10
N HIS A 383 -0.79 28.39 8.26
CA HIS A 383 -1.54 28.94 9.39
C HIS A 383 -2.08 30.36 9.09
N TYR A 384 -1.22 31.21 8.57
CA TYR A 384 -1.57 32.62 8.30
C TYR A 384 -2.18 32.85 6.92
N ARG A 385 -2.27 31.80 6.13
CA ARG A 385 -2.69 31.89 4.75
C ARG A 385 -4.18 32.17 4.61
N THR A 386 -4.53 33.19 3.80
CA THR A 386 -5.88 33.33 3.26
C THR A 386 -5.91 32.74 1.87
N TYR A 387 -6.68 31.68 1.70
CA TYR A 387 -6.82 31.00 0.42
C TYR A 387 -7.76 31.76 -0.49
N VAL A 388 -7.35 31.96 -1.73
CA VAL A 388 -8.14 32.65 -2.76
C VAL A 388 -8.27 31.73 -3.97
N LYS A 389 -9.48 31.34 -4.30
CA LYS A 389 -9.74 30.55 -5.51
C LYS A 389 -9.40 31.37 -6.73
N THR A 390 -8.65 30.77 -7.65
CA THR A 390 -8.22 31.40 -8.89
C THR A 390 -8.92 30.83 -10.12
N ASP A 391 -10.07 30.23 -9.93
CA ASP A 391 -10.92 29.61 -10.95
C ASP A 391 -11.91 30.63 -11.53
N GLY A 392 -11.46 31.73 -12.02
CA GLY A 392 -12.22 32.77 -12.63
C GLY A 392 -11.32 33.86 -13.21
N ASP A 393 -11.86 35.01 -13.59
CA ASP A 393 -11.02 36.13 -13.95
C ASP A 393 -10.31 36.75 -12.71
N LYS A 394 -9.42 37.71 -12.92
CA LYS A 394 -8.62 38.31 -11.84
C LYS A 394 -9.48 38.91 -10.71
N ALA A 395 -10.62 39.51 -11.05
CA ALA A 395 -11.51 40.14 -10.07
C ALA A 395 -12.23 39.08 -9.21
N GLU A 396 -12.66 37.98 -9.79
CA GLU A 396 -13.28 36.87 -9.05
C GLU A 396 -12.26 36.12 -8.16
N ARG A 397 -11.01 35.99 -8.60
CA ARG A 397 -9.94 35.38 -7.82
C ARG A 397 -9.67 36.11 -6.50
N GLN A 398 -9.85 37.43 -6.46
CA GLN A 398 -9.68 38.25 -5.26
C GLN A 398 -10.92 38.21 -4.34
N ALA A 399 -12.09 37.89 -4.86
CA ALA A 399 -13.35 38.03 -4.19
C ALA A 399 -13.85 36.78 -3.46
N LYS A 400 -13.32 35.56 -3.77
CA LYS A 400 -13.80 34.32 -3.21
C LYS A 400 -12.75 33.66 -2.32
N PRO A 401 -12.93 33.65 -0.99
CA PRO A 401 -12.06 32.90 -0.12
C PRO A 401 -12.16 31.39 -0.46
N GLY A 402 -11.03 30.74 -0.62
CA GLY A 402 -10.91 29.31 -0.71
C GLY A 402 -10.66 28.67 0.66
N ASN A 403 -10.52 27.38 0.69
CA ASN A 403 -10.08 26.65 1.87
C ASN A 403 -9.06 25.55 1.52
N ARG A 404 -8.29 25.11 2.51
CA ARG A 404 -7.25 24.08 2.31
C ARG A 404 -7.81 22.76 1.80
N TYR A 405 -8.95 22.34 2.27
CA TYR A 405 -9.56 21.06 1.91
C TYR A 405 -9.91 21.00 0.42
N GLU A 406 -10.45 22.09 -0.14
CA GLU A 406 -10.68 22.19 -1.57
C GLU A 406 -9.37 22.21 -2.37
N MET A 407 -8.34 22.85 -1.84
CA MET A 407 -7.03 22.89 -2.46
C MET A 407 -6.42 21.48 -2.56
N TRP A 408 -6.47 20.68 -1.48
CA TRP A 408 -5.96 19.31 -1.49
C TRP A 408 -6.80 18.34 -2.33
N ASN A 409 -8.04 18.67 -2.62
CA ASN A 409 -8.89 17.87 -3.51
C ASN A 409 -8.61 18.10 -5.01
N MET A 410 -7.72 19.02 -5.35
CA MET A 410 -7.25 19.13 -6.74
C MET A 410 -6.44 17.87 -7.09
N TYR A 411 -6.77 17.26 -8.23
CA TYR A 411 -6.05 16.08 -8.71
C TYR A 411 -4.54 16.35 -8.80
N ILE A 412 -3.73 15.44 -8.28
CA ILE A 412 -2.25 15.51 -8.21
C ILE A 412 -1.70 16.61 -7.28
N ALA A 413 -2.32 17.77 -7.17
CA ALA A 413 -1.96 18.71 -6.09
C ALA A 413 -2.18 18.11 -4.71
N GLY A 414 -3.06 17.12 -4.60
CA GLY A 414 -3.25 16.28 -3.43
C GLY A 414 -2.15 15.25 -3.15
N GLU A 415 -1.04 15.24 -3.89
CA GLU A 415 0.16 14.47 -3.51
C GLU A 415 0.86 15.09 -2.31
N VAL A 416 0.16 15.11 -1.20
CA VAL A 416 0.62 15.65 0.09
C VAL A 416 0.80 14.57 1.15
N GLY A 417 0.48 13.34 0.79
CA GLY A 417 0.20 12.23 1.71
C GLY A 417 1.20 12.03 2.83
N GLY A 418 2.51 12.16 2.59
CA GLY A 418 3.53 11.97 3.62
C GLY A 418 3.79 13.19 4.52
N MET A 419 3.21 14.37 4.23
CA MET A 419 3.46 15.57 5.02
C MET A 419 2.93 15.44 6.44
N ALA A 420 1.71 14.95 6.62
CA ALA A 420 1.12 14.76 7.94
C ALA A 420 1.95 13.79 8.80
N GLU A 421 2.40 12.67 8.22
CA GLU A 421 3.27 11.72 8.91
C GLU A 421 4.57 12.38 9.37
N SER A 422 5.26 13.07 8.46
CA SER A 422 6.55 13.69 8.75
C SER A 422 6.44 14.77 9.83
N LEU A 423 5.43 15.63 9.76
CA LEU A 423 5.20 16.69 10.75
C LEU A 423 4.78 16.13 12.12
N ALA A 424 3.94 15.10 12.16
CA ALA A 424 3.55 14.45 13.40
C ALA A 424 4.75 13.76 14.07
N ARG A 425 5.56 13.01 13.31
CA ARG A 425 6.83 12.41 13.80
C ARG A 425 7.78 13.48 14.33
N LEU A 426 7.95 14.56 13.59
CA LEU A 426 8.80 15.68 14.01
C LEU A 426 8.31 16.30 15.30
N SER A 427 6.99 16.44 15.49
CA SER A 427 6.41 16.97 16.73
C SER A 427 6.74 16.11 17.95
N GLU A 428 6.91 14.80 17.77
CA GLU A 428 7.33 13.87 18.85
C GLU A 428 8.80 14.08 19.25
N MET A 429 9.65 14.58 18.34
CA MET A 429 11.10 14.76 18.55
C MET A 429 11.49 16.13 19.10
N VAL A 430 10.60 17.12 18.98
CA VAL A 430 10.87 18.51 19.41
C VAL A 430 10.47 18.67 20.89
N SER A 431 11.36 19.29 21.68
CA SER A 431 11.15 19.46 23.12
C SER A 431 10.36 20.73 23.50
N ASP A 432 10.44 21.80 22.69
CA ASP A 432 9.68 23.03 22.95
C ASP A 432 8.17 22.77 22.75
N PRO A 433 7.34 22.98 23.78
CA PRO A 433 5.91 22.67 23.71
C PRO A 433 5.15 23.52 22.69
N THR A 434 5.60 24.76 22.40
CA THR A 434 4.96 25.65 21.42
C THR A 434 5.30 25.18 19.99
N GLU A 435 6.56 24.87 19.73
CA GLU A 435 6.99 24.32 18.43
C GLU A 435 6.33 22.96 18.17
N LYS A 436 6.29 22.09 19.20
CA LYS A 436 5.58 20.80 19.13
C LYS A 436 4.11 20.95 18.75
N ALA A 437 3.40 21.87 19.40
CA ALA A 437 1.98 22.13 19.12
C ALA A 437 1.77 22.66 17.69
N ARG A 438 2.64 23.56 17.22
CA ARG A 438 2.59 24.10 15.85
C ARG A 438 2.84 23.04 14.80
N LEU A 439 3.78 22.13 15.02
CA LEU A 439 4.09 21.04 14.10
C LEU A 439 2.92 20.05 14.01
N LEU A 440 2.31 19.72 15.14
CA LEU A 440 1.12 18.86 15.17
C LEU A 440 -0.09 19.52 14.50
N GLU A 441 -0.29 20.82 14.75
CA GLU A 441 -1.33 21.57 14.04
C GLU A 441 -1.07 21.59 12.53
N ALA A 442 0.17 21.79 12.10
CA ALA A 442 0.55 21.73 10.69
C ALA A 442 0.31 20.35 10.06
N ALA A 443 0.52 19.26 10.79
CA ALA A 443 0.18 17.91 10.31
C ALA A 443 -1.31 17.80 9.95
N ASN A 444 -2.19 18.37 10.79
CA ASN A 444 -3.64 18.35 10.54
C ASN A 444 -4.09 19.30 9.42
N TYR A 445 -3.23 20.20 8.94
CA TYR A 445 -3.52 21.03 7.76
C TYR A 445 -3.59 20.21 6.46
N PHE A 446 -3.08 18.98 6.46
CA PHE A 446 -3.10 18.06 5.33
C PHE A 446 -4.25 17.05 5.38
N ASP A 447 -5.20 17.21 6.29
CA ASP A 447 -6.39 16.39 6.33
C ASP A 447 -7.21 16.53 5.04
N ALA A 448 -7.79 15.41 4.60
CA ALA A 448 -8.68 15.33 3.45
C ALA A 448 -10.07 14.83 3.87
N PRO A 449 -10.95 15.67 4.44
CA PRO A 449 -12.24 15.25 4.98
C PRO A 449 -13.11 14.49 3.99
N ALA A 450 -13.08 14.84 2.71
CA ALA A 450 -13.83 14.14 1.66
C ALA A 450 -13.44 12.65 1.53
N PHE A 451 -12.21 12.31 1.90
CA PHE A 451 -11.71 10.94 1.96
C PHE A 451 -11.77 10.38 3.38
N PHE A 452 -11.40 11.17 4.38
CA PHE A 452 -11.27 10.71 5.76
C PHE A 452 -12.62 10.41 6.42
N ASP A 453 -13.61 11.29 6.26
CA ASP A 453 -14.90 11.19 6.96
C ASP A 453 -15.66 9.88 6.65
N PRO A 454 -15.79 9.45 5.37
CA PRO A 454 -16.43 8.17 5.08
C PRO A 454 -15.66 7.00 5.72
N VAL A 455 -14.34 6.96 5.54
CA VAL A 455 -13.51 5.85 6.01
C VAL A 455 -13.44 5.79 7.54
N ALA A 456 -13.42 6.92 8.23
CA ALA A 456 -13.49 6.98 9.69
C ALA A 456 -14.79 6.36 10.23
N ARG A 457 -15.87 6.40 9.44
CA ARG A 457 -17.14 5.73 9.73
C ARG A 457 -17.24 4.32 9.17
N ASN A 458 -16.15 3.77 8.66
CA ASN A 458 -16.04 2.46 8.01
C ASN A 458 -16.83 2.33 6.70
N VAL A 459 -17.12 3.46 6.04
CA VAL A 459 -17.66 3.48 4.68
C VAL A 459 -16.51 3.37 3.69
N ASP A 460 -16.57 2.40 2.78
CA ASP A 460 -15.54 2.20 1.77
C ASP A 460 -15.69 3.22 0.62
N ASP A 461 -15.12 4.39 0.80
CA ASP A 461 -14.99 5.42 -0.24
C ASP A 461 -13.55 5.54 -0.75
N ILE A 462 -12.84 4.41 -0.83
CA ILE A 462 -11.44 4.32 -1.27
C ILE A 462 -11.34 4.32 -2.79
N ARG A 463 -12.30 3.75 -3.48
CA ARG A 463 -12.35 3.59 -4.94
C ARG A 463 -12.05 4.86 -5.71
N THR A 464 -11.49 4.72 -6.90
CA THR A 464 -11.14 5.80 -7.84
C THR A 464 -10.07 6.79 -7.36
N ARG A 465 -9.49 6.56 -6.19
CA ARG A 465 -8.38 7.34 -5.67
C ARG A 465 -7.07 6.71 -6.08
N HIS A 466 -6.04 7.51 -6.27
CA HIS A 466 -4.69 7.02 -6.50
C HIS A 466 -4.17 6.31 -5.24
N ALA A 467 -3.79 5.04 -5.36
CA ALA A 467 -3.50 4.20 -4.20
C ALA A 467 -2.31 4.74 -3.39
N ASN A 468 -1.18 4.96 -4.04
CA ASN A 468 0.04 5.40 -3.38
C ASN A 468 -0.06 6.80 -2.76
N GLN A 469 -0.82 7.72 -3.37
CA GLN A 469 -1.02 9.07 -2.81
C GLN A 469 -1.82 9.06 -1.51
N HIS A 470 -2.77 8.12 -1.34
CA HIS A 470 -3.72 8.13 -0.24
C HIS A 470 -3.31 7.25 0.95
N ILE A 471 -2.49 6.21 0.76
CA ILE A 471 -2.00 5.39 1.88
C ILE A 471 -1.18 6.21 2.89
N PRO A 472 -0.21 7.06 2.47
CA PRO A 472 0.56 7.88 3.40
C PRO A 472 -0.29 8.88 4.21
N MET A 473 -1.41 9.35 3.66
CA MET A 473 -2.34 10.23 4.38
C MET A 473 -2.92 9.51 5.61
N ILE A 474 -3.19 8.22 5.49
CA ILE A 474 -3.71 7.39 6.60
C ILE A 474 -2.63 7.15 7.66
N THR A 475 -1.38 6.92 7.23
CA THR A 475 -0.25 6.81 8.17
C THR A 475 -0.06 8.12 8.94
N GLY A 476 -0.18 9.26 8.24
CA GLY A 476 -0.13 10.59 8.85
C GLY A 476 -1.25 10.82 9.87
N ALA A 477 -2.47 10.41 9.55
CA ALA A 477 -3.61 10.47 10.46
C ALA A 477 -3.35 9.64 11.73
N LEU A 478 -2.86 8.39 11.58
CA LEU A 478 -2.53 7.54 12.73
C LEU A 478 -1.44 8.17 13.62
N ARG A 479 -0.42 8.80 13.03
CA ARG A 479 0.61 9.51 13.78
C ARG A 479 0.06 10.75 14.50
N SER A 480 -0.85 11.49 13.88
CA SER A 480 -1.54 12.61 14.52
C SER A 480 -2.34 12.17 15.76
N TYR A 481 -2.88 10.95 15.77
CA TYR A 481 -3.55 10.38 16.94
C TYR A 481 -2.66 10.36 18.19
N ILE A 482 -1.38 10.05 18.04
CA ILE A 482 -0.41 10.06 19.16
C ILE A 482 -0.37 11.44 19.81
N GLY A 483 -0.29 12.49 18.99
CA GLY A 483 -0.14 13.86 19.48
C GLY A 483 -1.43 14.48 20.03
N ASN A 484 -2.59 14.23 19.41
CA ASN A 484 -3.83 14.92 19.74
C ASN A 484 -4.89 14.06 20.45
N GLY A 485 -4.75 12.73 20.46
CA GLY A 485 -5.67 11.81 21.12
C GLY A 485 -7.08 11.74 20.49
N ASN A 486 -7.29 12.30 19.28
CA ASN A 486 -8.60 12.31 18.65
C ASN A 486 -8.93 10.92 18.06
N PRO A 487 -9.93 10.19 18.59
CA PRO A 487 -10.32 8.86 18.14
C PRO A 487 -10.62 8.76 16.64
N TYR A 488 -11.03 9.85 16.03
CA TYR A 488 -11.28 9.95 14.58
C TYR A 488 -10.12 9.41 13.76
N TYR A 489 -8.87 9.81 14.06
CA TYR A 489 -7.69 9.42 13.32
C TYR A 489 -7.32 7.94 13.48
N TYR A 490 -7.48 7.40 14.69
CA TYR A 490 -7.27 5.97 14.91
C TYR A 490 -8.32 5.14 14.18
N ASN A 491 -9.59 5.52 14.30
CA ASN A 491 -10.70 4.83 13.64
C ASN A 491 -10.55 4.85 12.12
N LEU A 492 -10.11 5.98 11.56
CA LEU A 492 -9.78 6.11 10.15
C LEU A 492 -8.72 5.09 9.71
N ALA A 493 -7.60 5.03 10.42
CA ALA A 493 -6.48 4.14 10.06
C ALA A 493 -6.85 2.66 10.24
N TYR A 494 -7.52 2.31 11.34
CA TYR A 494 -7.99 0.95 11.61
C TYR A 494 -8.99 0.48 10.55
N ASN A 495 -9.98 1.29 10.23
CA ASN A 495 -10.99 0.94 9.22
C ASN A 495 -10.34 0.80 7.84
N PHE A 496 -9.50 1.75 7.44
CA PHE A 496 -8.79 1.70 6.16
C PHE A 496 -8.02 0.39 6.02
N TRP A 497 -7.21 0.03 7.01
CA TRP A 497 -6.41 -1.19 6.96
C TRP A 497 -7.28 -2.45 6.79
N ASN A 498 -8.38 -2.57 7.55
CA ASN A 498 -9.29 -3.71 7.45
C ASN A 498 -10.03 -3.77 6.11
N LEU A 499 -10.44 -2.63 5.57
CA LEU A 499 -11.03 -2.54 4.23
C LEU A 499 -10.06 -3.03 3.15
N ILE A 500 -8.78 -2.63 3.26
CA ILE A 500 -7.73 -3.09 2.34
C ILE A 500 -7.57 -4.60 2.40
N GLN A 501 -7.45 -5.19 3.60
CA GLN A 501 -7.27 -6.63 3.76
C GLN A 501 -8.42 -7.43 3.18
N GLY A 502 -9.64 -6.96 3.36
CA GLY A 502 -10.83 -7.69 2.93
C GLY A 502 -11.20 -7.55 1.46
N ARG A 503 -10.75 -6.47 0.79
CA ARG A 503 -11.35 -6.08 -0.49
C ARG A 503 -10.38 -5.73 -1.61
N TYR A 504 -9.09 -5.47 -1.30
CA TYR A 504 -8.17 -4.88 -2.26
C TYR A 504 -6.81 -5.57 -2.36
N ALA A 505 -6.37 -6.26 -1.30
CA ALA A 505 -5.02 -6.84 -1.25
C ALA A 505 -4.90 -8.09 -2.12
N TYR A 506 -3.88 -8.11 -2.98
CA TYR A 506 -3.47 -9.30 -3.73
C TYR A 506 -2.79 -10.35 -2.84
N ALA A 507 -2.57 -11.54 -3.36
CA ALA A 507 -1.95 -12.64 -2.61
C ALA A 507 -0.58 -12.27 -2.03
N MET A 508 0.26 -11.52 -2.76
CA MET A 508 1.56 -11.04 -2.27
C MET A 508 1.46 -9.86 -1.29
N GLY A 509 0.27 -9.32 -1.06
CA GLY A 509 0.02 -8.26 -0.09
C GLY A 509 -0.09 -6.86 -0.65
N GLY A 510 0.35 -6.60 -1.88
CA GLY A 510 0.23 -5.29 -2.50
C GLY A 510 -1.17 -5.00 -3.04
N VAL A 511 -1.35 -3.81 -3.58
CA VAL A 511 -2.65 -3.25 -3.99
C VAL A 511 -2.51 -2.33 -5.21
N GLY A 512 -3.64 -1.98 -5.79
CA GLY A 512 -3.73 -1.05 -6.91
C GLY A 512 -3.84 -1.74 -8.26
N ASN A 513 -4.47 -1.05 -9.21
CA ASN A 513 -4.62 -1.49 -10.59
C ASN A 513 -4.63 -0.24 -11.47
N GLY A 514 -3.58 -0.03 -12.25
CA GLY A 514 -3.34 1.22 -12.96
C GLY A 514 -3.16 2.38 -11.96
N GLU A 515 -2.40 2.14 -10.89
CA GLU A 515 -2.13 3.05 -9.76
C GLU A 515 -3.38 3.48 -8.96
N MET A 516 -4.57 2.98 -9.32
CA MET A 516 -5.85 3.40 -8.74
C MET A 516 -6.49 2.28 -7.92
N TRP A 517 -7.24 2.67 -6.90
CA TRP A 517 -8.23 1.80 -6.30
C TRP A 517 -9.41 1.59 -7.26
N ARG A 518 -9.78 0.34 -7.49
CA ARG A 518 -11.00 0.03 -8.25
C ARG A 518 -12.22 -0.05 -7.31
N GLN A 519 -13.35 -0.50 -7.81
CA GLN A 519 -14.51 -0.76 -6.95
C GLN A 519 -14.17 -1.85 -5.92
N PRO A 520 -14.75 -1.83 -4.72
CA PRO A 520 -14.64 -2.92 -3.76
C PRO A 520 -14.94 -4.26 -4.44
N TYR A 521 -14.10 -5.25 -4.19
CA TYR A 521 -14.19 -6.59 -4.83
C TYR A 521 -14.14 -6.58 -6.36
N SER A 522 -13.43 -5.65 -6.98
CA SER A 522 -13.20 -5.62 -8.42
C SER A 522 -11.78 -5.26 -8.83
N GLN A 523 -10.82 -5.40 -7.93
CA GLN A 523 -9.41 -5.19 -8.26
C GLN A 523 -8.94 -6.19 -9.30
N MET A 524 -9.21 -7.48 -9.08
CA MET A 524 -8.83 -8.56 -9.97
C MET A 524 -9.72 -8.64 -11.21
N LEU A 525 -11.01 -8.38 -11.08
CA LEU A 525 -11.94 -8.31 -12.19
C LEU A 525 -11.51 -7.28 -13.24
N SER A 526 -10.86 -6.22 -12.81
CA SER A 526 -10.37 -5.15 -13.68
C SER A 526 -8.98 -5.39 -14.26
N MET A 527 -8.24 -6.43 -13.86
CA MET A 527 -6.86 -6.65 -14.26
C MET A 527 -6.65 -6.66 -15.78
N ASN A 528 -7.53 -7.33 -16.50
CA ASN A 528 -7.44 -7.45 -17.95
C ASN A 528 -8.18 -6.33 -18.69
N THR A 529 -8.79 -5.40 -18.00
CA THR A 529 -9.75 -4.45 -18.56
C THR A 529 -9.51 -3.01 -18.16
N SER A 530 -8.49 -2.75 -17.35
CA SER A 530 -8.14 -1.38 -17.01
C SER A 530 -7.80 -0.61 -18.28
N VAL A 531 -8.42 0.57 -18.41
CA VAL A 531 -7.99 1.54 -19.42
C VAL A 531 -6.65 2.09 -18.96
N MET A 532 -5.61 1.47 -19.42
CA MET A 532 -4.24 1.83 -19.07
C MET A 532 -3.84 3.09 -19.81
N SER A 533 -3.01 3.90 -19.23
CA SER A 533 -2.34 4.95 -19.99
C SER A 533 -1.58 4.31 -21.16
N ASP A 534 -1.57 4.95 -22.32
CA ASP A 534 -0.89 4.42 -23.53
C ASP A 534 0.60 4.11 -23.30
N HIS A 535 1.18 4.62 -22.25
CA HIS A 535 2.61 4.51 -21.92
C HIS A 535 3.04 3.07 -21.58
N HIS A 536 2.19 2.30 -20.92
CA HIS A 536 2.56 0.97 -20.40
C HIS A 536 1.88 -0.21 -21.15
N ARG A 537 0.85 0.05 -21.94
CA ARG A 537 0.04 -0.96 -22.65
C ARG A 537 0.83 -1.95 -23.51
N ASN A 538 2.01 -1.57 -23.96
CA ASN A 538 2.77 -2.35 -24.94
C ASN A 538 3.94 -3.12 -24.34
N MET A 539 4.25 -2.93 -23.06
CA MET A 539 5.49 -3.45 -22.48
C MET A 539 5.33 -4.80 -21.80
N TYR A 540 4.18 -5.07 -21.12
CA TYR A 540 4.02 -6.26 -20.31
C TYR A 540 2.59 -6.81 -20.33
N PRO A 541 2.38 -8.12 -20.10
CA PRO A 541 1.05 -8.75 -20.11
C PRO A 541 0.05 -8.15 -19.11
N ASN A 542 0.49 -7.74 -17.92
CA ASN A 542 -0.32 -7.11 -16.87
C ASN A 542 0.42 -5.92 -16.30
N PRO A 543 0.59 -4.85 -17.08
CA PRO A 543 1.28 -3.65 -16.60
C PRO A 543 0.43 -2.86 -15.60
N ASP A 544 1.06 -1.94 -14.86
CA ASP A 544 0.46 -0.99 -13.92
C ASP A 544 -0.36 -1.63 -12.77
N ILE A 545 -0.14 -2.89 -12.47
CA ILE A 545 -0.82 -3.60 -11.40
C ILE A 545 0.13 -3.73 -10.22
N ASN A 546 -0.31 -3.22 -9.05
CA ASN A 546 0.39 -3.45 -7.80
C ASN A 546 1.70 -2.66 -7.67
N GLU A 547 1.59 -1.36 -7.52
CA GLU A 547 2.74 -0.46 -7.34
C GLU A 547 3.56 -0.80 -6.08
N THR A 548 4.88 -0.90 -6.21
CA THR A 548 5.78 -1.27 -5.10
C THR A 548 5.73 -0.27 -3.95
N CYS A 549 5.53 1.02 -4.23
CA CYS A 549 5.35 2.05 -3.20
C CYS A 549 4.12 1.80 -2.31
N CYS A 550 3.05 1.22 -2.85
CA CYS A 550 1.87 0.86 -2.07
C CYS A 550 2.19 -0.19 -1.00
N ALA A 551 2.98 -1.21 -1.36
CA ALA A 551 3.46 -2.23 -0.41
C ALA A 551 4.32 -1.61 0.69
N TYR A 552 5.25 -0.72 0.36
CA TYR A 552 6.06 0.03 1.31
C TYR A 552 5.21 0.82 2.31
N ASN A 553 4.26 1.61 1.82
CA ASN A 553 3.42 2.45 2.68
C ASN A 553 2.43 1.63 3.54
N LEU A 554 1.87 0.54 3.01
CA LEU A 554 1.03 -0.37 3.79
C LEU A 554 1.82 -1.13 4.86
N ALA A 555 3.07 -1.50 4.61
CA ALA A 555 3.95 -2.08 5.63
C ALA A 555 4.21 -1.08 6.77
N LYS A 556 4.46 0.20 6.47
CA LYS A 556 4.59 1.27 7.48
C LYS A 556 3.33 1.42 8.33
N LEU A 557 2.17 1.55 7.69
CA LEU A 557 0.88 1.67 8.38
C LEU A 557 0.62 0.46 9.28
N THR A 558 0.89 -0.75 8.78
CA THR A 558 0.71 -2.01 9.52
C THR A 558 1.60 -2.06 10.76
N LYS A 559 2.87 -1.69 10.63
CA LYS A 559 3.81 -1.61 11.74
C LYS A 559 3.33 -0.64 12.82
N ASP A 560 2.85 0.54 12.43
CA ASP A 560 2.35 1.54 13.38
C ASP A 560 1.06 1.07 14.07
N LEU A 561 0.13 0.43 13.37
CA LEU A 561 -1.06 -0.19 13.98
C LEU A 561 -0.68 -1.30 14.97
N ASN A 562 0.32 -2.12 14.63
CA ASN A 562 0.85 -3.14 15.53
C ASN A 562 1.46 -2.53 16.81
N CYS A 563 2.04 -1.34 16.75
CA CYS A 563 2.55 -0.67 17.95
C CYS A 563 1.42 -0.32 18.94
N PHE A 564 0.22 -0.03 18.48
CA PHE A 564 -0.96 0.20 19.33
C PHE A 564 -1.56 -1.09 19.87
N ASP A 565 -1.57 -2.16 19.09
CA ASP A 565 -2.13 -3.46 19.47
C ASP A 565 -1.22 -4.63 19.05
N PRO A 566 -0.09 -4.81 19.76
CA PRO A 566 0.93 -5.80 19.42
C PRO A 566 0.49 -7.25 19.65
N ASP A 567 -0.66 -7.46 20.29
CA ASP A 567 -1.24 -8.78 20.51
C ASP A 567 -2.15 -9.22 19.35
N ASN A 568 -2.46 -8.33 18.40
CA ASN A 568 -3.20 -8.64 17.20
C ASN A 568 -2.25 -9.17 16.10
N ALA A 569 -2.10 -10.48 16.04
CA ALA A 569 -1.17 -11.13 15.11
C ALA A 569 -1.49 -10.88 13.62
N ALA A 570 -2.73 -10.51 13.29
CA ALA A 570 -3.14 -10.24 11.90
C ALA A 570 -2.30 -9.14 11.23
N TYR A 571 -1.85 -8.14 12.01
CA TYR A 571 -0.95 -7.12 11.49
C TYR A 571 0.37 -7.72 11.01
N MET A 572 0.98 -8.58 11.83
CA MET A 572 2.27 -9.17 11.48
C MET A 572 2.14 -10.33 10.48
N ASP A 573 0.99 -10.97 10.39
CA ASP A 573 0.67 -11.93 9.32
C ASP A 573 0.63 -11.23 7.95
N TYR A 574 0.03 -10.05 7.87
CA TYR A 574 0.05 -9.23 6.66
C TYR A 574 1.46 -8.67 6.37
N TYR A 575 2.15 -8.15 7.39
CA TYR A 575 3.50 -7.62 7.24
C TYR A 575 4.47 -8.67 6.71
N GLU A 576 4.44 -9.88 7.26
CA GLU A 576 5.24 -11.01 6.77
C GLU A 576 4.93 -11.31 5.29
N ARG A 577 3.65 -11.39 4.95
CA ARG A 577 3.21 -11.70 3.59
C ARG A 577 3.70 -10.67 2.57
N VAL A 578 3.54 -9.39 2.83
CA VAL A 578 3.99 -8.34 1.91
C VAL A 578 5.51 -8.22 1.86
N LEU A 579 6.17 -8.40 2.99
CA LEU A 579 7.64 -8.36 3.08
C LEU A 579 8.28 -9.52 2.32
N TYR A 580 7.86 -10.76 2.61
CA TYR A 580 8.52 -11.97 2.09
C TYR A 580 8.24 -12.20 0.60
N ASN A 581 7.12 -11.71 0.10
CA ASN A 581 6.77 -11.90 -1.31
C ASN A 581 7.06 -10.64 -2.13
N GLN A 582 6.29 -9.58 -1.96
CA GLN A 582 6.40 -8.42 -2.82
C GLN A 582 7.67 -7.61 -2.58
N ILE A 583 7.98 -7.25 -1.33
CA ILE A 583 9.13 -6.38 -1.06
C ILE A 583 10.43 -7.11 -1.39
N VAL A 584 10.64 -8.33 -0.90
CA VAL A 584 11.85 -9.12 -1.22
C VAL A 584 11.94 -9.42 -2.71
N GLY A 585 10.81 -9.70 -3.37
CA GLY A 585 10.76 -9.99 -4.81
C GLY A 585 10.80 -8.76 -5.72
N SER A 586 10.80 -7.53 -5.18
CA SER A 586 10.81 -6.30 -5.98
C SER A 586 12.19 -5.92 -6.52
N VAL A 587 13.26 -6.56 -6.09
CA VAL A 587 14.62 -6.39 -6.59
C VAL A 587 15.12 -7.68 -7.25
N HIS A 588 15.85 -7.54 -8.35
CA HIS A 588 16.44 -8.69 -9.02
C HIS A 588 17.47 -9.40 -8.11
N PRO A 589 17.53 -10.74 -8.07
CA PRO A 589 18.43 -11.48 -7.17
C PRO A 589 19.92 -11.27 -7.40
N GLU A 590 20.33 -10.96 -8.62
CA GLU A 590 21.75 -10.96 -9.02
C GLU A 590 22.33 -9.56 -9.25
N HIS A 591 21.48 -8.57 -9.51
CA HIS A 591 21.93 -7.20 -9.79
C HIS A 591 20.90 -6.19 -9.27
N TRP A 592 21.34 -4.96 -9.02
CA TRP A 592 20.39 -3.92 -8.70
C TRP A 592 19.48 -3.64 -9.88
N GLY A 593 18.21 -3.77 -9.63
CA GLY A 593 17.14 -3.49 -10.56
C GLY A 593 15.81 -3.66 -9.82
N VAL A 594 15.17 -2.54 -9.49
CA VAL A 594 13.89 -2.53 -8.75
C VAL A 594 12.75 -2.46 -9.76
N THR A 595 11.64 -3.12 -9.44
CA THR A 595 10.43 -3.01 -10.25
C THR A 595 9.51 -1.90 -9.72
N TYR A 596 9.05 -1.03 -10.61
CA TYR A 596 8.03 -0.02 -10.30
C TYR A 596 6.68 -0.70 -10.06
N GLN A 597 6.18 -1.39 -11.07
CA GLN A 597 4.95 -2.17 -11.02
C GLN A 597 5.28 -3.65 -10.81
N TYR A 598 4.80 -4.19 -9.72
CA TYR A 598 4.95 -5.60 -9.40
C TYR A 598 3.84 -6.38 -10.09
N ALA A 599 4.09 -6.82 -11.31
CA ALA A 599 3.11 -7.51 -12.13
C ALA A 599 2.63 -8.80 -11.48
N VAL A 600 1.32 -9.01 -11.47
CA VAL A 600 0.67 -10.21 -10.92
C VAL A 600 -0.39 -10.70 -11.91
N GLY A 601 -0.73 -11.98 -11.85
CA GLY A 601 -1.79 -12.56 -12.67
C GLY A 601 -1.32 -13.74 -13.49
N MET A 602 -1.73 -13.77 -14.76
CA MET A 602 -1.39 -14.79 -15.74
C MET A 602 -0.21 -14.34 -16.60
N ASN A 603 0.83 -15.17 -16.69
CA ASN A 603 2.00 -14.91 -17.53
C ASN A 603 2.58 -13.50 -17.32
N ALA A 604 2.58 -13.06 -16.09
CA ALA A 604 3.02 -11.74 -15.65
C ALA A 604 4.55 -11.69 -15.56
N ARG A 605 5.14 -10.52 -15.81
CA ARG A 605 6.59 -10.31 -15.71
C ARG A 605 6.90 -9.07 -14.90
N LYS A 606 7.79 -9.22 -13.93
CA LYS A 606 8.34 -8.08 -13.16
C LYS A 606 9.33 -7.31 -14.05
N PRO A 607 9.10 -6.03 -14.32
CA PRO A 607 9.99 -5.24 -15.15
C PRO A 607 11.15 -4.69 -14.31
N PHE A 608 12.13 -5.52 -14.00
CA PHE A 608 13.32 -5.08 -13.28
C PHE A 608 14.12 -4.09 -14.11
N GLY A 609 14.07 -2.81 -13.71
CA GLY A 609 14.82 -1.71 -14.30
C GLY A 609 16.02 -1.30 -13.45
N ASN A 610 16.76 -0.30 -13.91
CA ASN A 610 17.81 0.37 -13.14
C ASN A 610 17.19 1.55 -12.37
N GLU A 611 16.11 1.28 -11.63
CA GLU A 611 15.41 2.26 -10.83
C GLU A 611 16.30 2.75 -9.68
N THR A 612 16.69 4.02 -9.74
CA THR A 612 17.44 4.70 -8.67
C THR A 612 16.52 5.69 -7.96
N PRO A 613 16.94 6.30 -6.83
CA PRO A 613 16.14 7.30 -6.15
C PRO A 613 15.69 8.46 -7.05
N GLN A 614 16.47 8.79 -8.08
CA GLN A 614 16.18 9.85 -9.03
C GLN A 614 15.20 9.44 -10.13
N SER A 615 15.03 8.15 -10.39
CA SER A 615 14.28 7.69 -11.56
C SER A 615 12.78 7.76 -11.33
N THR A 616 12.29 7.23 -10.19
CA THR A 616 10.86 7.16 -9.86
C THR A 616 10.64 7.13 -8.35
N CYS A 617 9.36 7.23 -7.91
CA CYS A 617 8.99 7.05 -6.50
C CYS A 617 9.33 5.63 -6.01
N CYS A 618 9.13 4.61 -6.83
CA CYS A 618 9.44 3.22 -6.51
C CYS A 618 10.94 2.93 -6.52
N GLY A 619 11.72 3.64 -7.30
CA GLY A 619 13.19 3.66 -7.18
C GLY A 619 13.61 4.16 -5.81
N GLY A 620 12.97 5.22 -5.33
CA GLY A 620 13.20 5.77 -3.99
C GLY A 620 12.80 4.82 -2.86
N THR A 621 11.58 4.28 -2.88
CA THR A 621 11.16 3.29 -1.85
C THR A 621 11.93 1.98 -1.96
N GLY A 622 12.43 1.63 -3.14
CA GLY A 622 13.28 0.47 -3.35
C GLY A 622 14.56 0.53 -2.53
N VAL A 623 15.33 1.62 -2.65
CA VAL A 623 16.58 1.77 -1.87
C VAL A 623 16.34 1.93 -0.35
N GLU A 624 15.13 2.23 0.09
CA GLU A 624 14.78 2.20 1.51
C GLU A 624 14.40 0.80 1.99
N ASN A 625 13.68 0.03 1.18
CA ASN A 625 13.10 -1.26 1.56
C ASN A 625 14.17 -2.29 1.92
N HIS A 626 15.24 -2.37 1.11
CA HIS A 626 16.15 -3.50 1.19
C HIS A 626 17.24 -3.34 2.26
N VAL A 627 17.32 -2.21 2.92
CA VAL A 627 18.25 -1.95 4.04
C VAL A 627 17.59 -1.96 5.42
N LYS A 628 16.29 -2.31 5.53
CA LYS A 628 15.55 -2.28 6.80
C LYS A 628 14.64 -3.48 7.04
N TYR A 629 14.88 -4.62 6.45
CA TYR A 629 14.05 -5.82 6.58
C TYR A 629 13.76 -6.23 8.03
N GLN A 630 14.69 -5.96 8.95
CA GLN A 630 14.59 -6.32 10.36
C GLN A 630 13.76 -5.35 11.21
N GLU A 631 13.26 -4.25 10.65
CA GLU A 631 12.61 -3.18 11.42
C GLU A 631 11.38 -3.62 12.23
N ALA A 632 10.73 -4.72 11.84
CA ALA A 632 9.54 -5.26 12.50
C ALA A 632 9.76 -6.69 13.02
N ALA A 633 11.00 -7.14 13.16
CA ALA A 633 11.29 -8.48 13.68
C ALA A 633 10.90 -8.65 15.15
N TYR A 634 11.10 -7.59 15.94
CA TYR A 634 10.85 -7.57 17.37
C TYR A 634 10.12 -6.29 17.79
N PHE A 635 9.16 -6.45 18.70
CA PHE A 635 8.54 -5.32 19.39
C PHE A 635 8.75 -5.49 20.90
N VAL A 636 8.86 -4.39 21.62
CA VAL A 636 9.16 -4.39 23.04
C VAL A 636 8.37 -3.33 23.80
N ASN A 637 8.14 -3.60 25.07
CA ASN A 637 7.87 -2.60 26.09
C ASN A 637 8.72 -2.92 27.33
N ASP A 638 8.48 -2.24 28.47
CA ASP A 638 9.32 -2.42 29.66
C ASP A 638 9.42 -3.86 30.15
N ASN A 639 8.44 -4.71 29.88
CA ASN A 639 8.36 -6.05 30.47
C ASN A 639 8.21 -7.20 29.48
N THR A 640 8.04 -6.93 28.20
CA THR A 640 7.68 -7.95 27.22
C THR A 640 8.45 -7.78 25.91
N LEU A 641 8.91 -8.89 25.36
CA LEU A 641 9.46 -9.03 24.02
C LEU A 641 8.46 -9.79 23.14
N TRP A 642 8.00 -9.19 22.06
CA TRP A 642 7.26 -9.86 20.99
C TRP A 642 8.23 -10.28 19.88
N VAL A 643 8.28 -11.57 19.57
CA VAL A 643 8.97 -12.10 18.38
C VAL A 643 7.95 -12.16 17.26
N ALA A 644 7.98 -11.16 16.40
CA ALA A 644 6.96 -10.94 15.38
C ALA A 644 7.29 -11.60 14.04
N LEU A 645 8.58 -11.63 13.65
CA LEU A 645 9.06 -12.31 12.44
C LEU A 645 10.17 -13.30 12.78
N TYR A 646 10.17 -14.41 12.07
CA TYR A 646 11.19 -15.44 12.21
C TYR A 646 12.24 -15.32 11.10
N MET A 647 13.35 -14.68 11.44
CA MET A 647 14.50 -14.48 10.55
C MET A 647 15.82 -14.57 11.33
N PRO A 648 16.92 -15.01 10.69
CA PRO A 648 18.20 -15.14 11.39
C PRO A 648 18.71 -13.77 11.81
N THR A 649 18.72 -13.50 13.12
CA THR A 649 19.09 -12.18 13.66
C THR A 649 19.86 -12.28 14.97
N THR A 650 20.64 -11.22 15.21
CA THR A 650 21.18 -10.89 16.53
C THR A 650 20.62 -9.52 16.91
N ALA A 651 20.00 -9.42 18.08
CA ALA A 651 19.43 -8.17 18.59
C ALA A 651 19.93 -7.85 19.98
N ARG A 652 19.97 -6.56 20.31
CA ARG A 652 20.27 -6.06 21.66
C ARG A 652 19.05 -5.40 22.26
N TRP A 653 18.67 -5.85 23.44
CA TRP A 653 17.62 -5.22 24.22
C TRP A 653 17.86 -5.42 25.71
N LYS A 654 17.65 -4.37 26.48
CA LYS A 654 18.07 -4.34 27.88
C LYS A 654 19.56 -4.78 27.97
N GLU A 655 19.95 -5.47 28.98
CA GLU A 655 21.33 -5.97 29.16
C GLU A 655 21.45 -7.41 28.64
N THR A 656 20.89 -7.71 27.47
CA THR A 656 21.03 -9.03 26.84
C THR A 656 21.18 -8.94 25.32
N VAL A 657 21.85 -9.95 24.78
CA VAL A 657 21.84 -10.24 23.35
C VAL A 657 20.82 -11.35 23.09
N ILE A 658 19.88 -11.08 22.20
CA ILE A 658 18.90 -12.03 21.70
C ILE A 658 19.46 -12.58 20.39
N LYS A 659 19.59 -13.90 20.28
CA LYS A 659 20.01 -14.56 19.05
C LYS A 659 18.85 -15.42 18.52
N GLN A 660 18.45 -15.20 17.30
CA GLN A 660 17.49 -16.02 16.59
C GLN A 660 18.19 -16.75 15.44
N GLU A 661 18.29 -18.07 15.53
CA GLU A 661 18.95 -18.95 14.57
C GLU A 661 17.90 -19.70 13.76
N CYS A 662 17.87 -19.47 12.46
CA CYS A 662 17.03 -20.16 11.50
C CYS A 662 17.60 -19.99 10.08
N GLU A 663 17.15 -20.81 9.17
CA GLU A 663 17.23 -20.51 7.73
C GLU A 663 16.10 -19.55 7.37
N TRP A 664 16.29 -18.77 6.33
CA TRP A 664 15.21 -17.92 5.83
C TRP A 664 14.79 -18.37 4.42
N PRO A 665 13.48 -18.58 4.15
CA PRO A 665 12.31 -18.54 5.07
C PRO A 665 12.30 -19.68 6.09
N ALA A 666 11.79 -19.43 7.29
CA ALA A 666 11.99 -20.31 8.44
C ALA A 666 10.87 -21.31 8.69
N GLU A 667 11.17 -22.62 8.68
CA GLU A 667 10.31 -23.69 9.20
C GLU A 667 10.61 -24.03 10.67
N LYS A 668 11.75 -23.57 11.17
CA LYS A 668 12.15 -23.71 12.56
C LYS A 668 13.01 -22.51 12.95
N SER A 669 12.80 -21.98 14.15
CA SER A 669 13.62 -20.91 14.73
C SER A 669 14.04 -21.29 16.14
N THR A 670 15.29 -21.02 16.48
CA THR A 670 15.84 -21.21 17.80
C THR A 670 16.22 -19.85 18.38
N ILE A 671 15.66 -19.50 19.53
CA ILE A 671 15.90 -18.22 20.20
C ILE A 671 16.66 -18.49 21.50
N THR A 672 17.77 -17.79 21.69
CA THR A 672 18.62 -17.85 22.89
C THR A 672 18.90 -16.45 23.40
N PHE A 673 19.24 -16.34 24.68
CA PHE A 673 19.52 -15.10 25.35
C PHE A 673 20.96 -15.17 25.93
N ASN A 674 21.69 -14.07 25.84
CA ASN A 674 23.01 -13.95 26.44
C ASN A 674 23.05 -12.68 27.29
N PRO A 675 22.58 -12.75 28.56
CA PRO A 675 22.63 -11.64 29.49
C PRO A 675 24.07 -11.28 29.84
N PHE A 676 24.36 -9.96 29.88
CA PHE A 676 25.66 -9.43 30.28
C PHE A 676 25.56 -8.57 31.57
N THR A 677 24.52 -8.83 32.36
CA THR A 677 24.40 -8.33 33.75
C THR A 677 25.37 -9.03 34.69
N GLU A 678 25.70 -8.42 35.83
CA GLU A 678 26.52 -9.07 36.87
C GLU A 678 25.90 -10.37 37.39
N ALA A 679 24.56 -10.45 37.42
CA ALA A 679 23.81 -11.64 37.85
C ALA A 679 23.75 -12.74 36.76
N GLY A 680 24.16 -12.47 35.53
CA GLY A 680 24.04 -13.39 34.41
C GLY A 680 22.59 -13.72 34.02
N THR A 681 21.63 -12.90 34.45
CA THR A 681 20.19 -13.06 34.18
C THR A 681 19.53 -11.75 33.76
N VAL A 682 18.40 -11.84 33.03
CA VAL A 682 17.55 -10.71 32.70
C VAL A 682 16.10 -11.17 32.74
N ALA A 683 15.18 -10.31 33.23
CA ALA A 683 13.79 -10.71 33.45
C ALA A 683 12.79 -10.00 32.52
N PHE A 684 12.05 -10.78 31.72
CA PHE A 684 10.93 -10.31 30.87
C PHE A 684 10.03 -11.47 30.42
N ALA A 685 8.85 -11.13 29.94
CA ALA A 685 7.96 -12.05 29.23
C ALA A 685 8.33 -12.14 27.73
N VAL A 686 8.11 -13.28 27.12
CA VAL A 686 8.29 -13.46 25.65
C VAL A 686 6.96 -13.86 25.01
N LYS A 687 6.53 -13.14 24.00
CA LYS A 687 5.39 -13.49 23.17
C LYS A 687 5.84 -13.92 21.79
N LEU A 688 5.43 -15.10 21.37
CA LEU A 688 5.84 -15.75 20.14
C LEU A 688 4.65 -15.82 19.18
N ARG A 689 4.80 -15.27 17.97
CA ARG A 689 3.73 -15.29 16.98
C ARG A 689 3.48 -16.71 16.46
N VAL A 690 2.22 -17.09 16.36
CA VAL A 690 1.75 -18.25 15.61
C VAL A 690 1.22 -17.74 14.27
N PRO A 691 1.94 -17.92 13.15
CA PRO A 691 1.51 -17.39 11.86
C PRO A 691 0.15 -17.95 11.42
N TYR A 692 -0.63 -17.20 10.64
CA TYR A 692 -1.96 -17.63 10.17
C TYR A 692 -1.93 -18.93 9.34
N TRP A 693 -0.84 -19.17 8.64
CA TRP A 693 -0.63 -20.37 7.80
C TRP A 693 -0.13 -21.59 8.59
N ALA A 694 0.28 -21.41 9.84
CA ALA A 694 0.82 -22.49 10.69
C ALA A 694 -0.30 -23.36 11.28
N THR A 695 -1.02 -24.07 10.42
CA THR A 695 -2.24 -24.83 10.75
C THR A 695 -1.98 -26.29 11.12
N LYS A 696 -0.76 -26.80 10.88
CA LYS A 696 -0.35 -28.18 11.19
C LYS A 696 1.08 -28.23 11.73
N GLY A 697 1.30 -29.05 12.75
CA GLY A 697 2.65 -29.36 13.24
C GLY A 697 3.35 -28.22 13.97
N PHE A 698 2.67 -27.10 14.24
CA PHE A 698 3.25 -25.98 15.00
C PHE A 698 3.48 -26.39 16.46
N ASP A 699 4.68 -26.08 16.98
CA ASP A 699 5.04 -26.33 18.39
C ASP A 699 6.02 -25.27 18.89
N ILE A 700 5.92 -24.93 20.16
CA ILE A 700 6.88 -24.12 20.89
C ILE A 700 7.44 -24.92 22.04
N LYS A 701 8.77 -25.06 22.08
CA LYS A 701 9.47 -25.74 23.15
C LYS A 701 10.33 -24.77 23.96
N LEU A 702 10.20 -24.84 25.28
CA LEU A 702 11.09 -24.18 26.21
C LEU A 702 12.00 -25.24 26.84
N ASN A 703 13.29 -25.13 26.60
CA ASN A 703 14.30 -26.08 27.10
C ASN A 703 13.94 -27.54 26.74
N GLY A 704 13.51 -27.75 25.48
CA GLY A 704 13.16 -29.06 24.94
C GLY A 704 11.76 -29.57 25.29
N LYS A 705 10.96 -28.85 26.08
CA LYS A 705 9.59 -29.25 26.46
C LYS A 705 8.55 -28.37 25.81
N SER A 706 7.55 -28.97 25.13
CA SER A 706 6.41 -28.23 24.55
C SER A 706 5.64 -27.50 25.66
N ILE A 707 5.35 -26.22 25.42
CA ILE A 707 4.68 -25.35 26.41
C ILE A 707 3.16 -25.43 26.33
N ALA A 708 2.60 -25.91 25.22
CA ALA A 708 1.17 -26.15 25.02
C ALA A 708 0.93 -27.39 24.15
N LYS A 709 -0.31 -27.90 24.15
CA LYS A 709 -0.72 -29.03 23.30
C LYS A 709 -1.30 -28.57 21.95
N THR A 710 -1.86 -27.37 21.92
CA THR A 710 -2.53 -26.80 20.74
C THR A 710 -2.25 -25.31 20.67
N TYR A 711 -2.19 -24.80 19.45
CA TYR A 711 -1.91 -23.41 19.16
C TYR A 711 -2.98 -22.88 18.19
N GLN A 712 -3.36 -21.62 18.37
CA GLN A 712 -4.28 -20.93 17.47
C GLN A 712 -3.48 -20.17 16.42
N PRO A 713 -3.59 -20.45 15.13
CA PRO A 713 -2.99 -19.62 14.09
C PRO A 713 -3.50 -18.17 14.14
N SER A 714 -2.68 -17.23 13.71
CA SER A 714 -2.90 -15.78 13.82
C SER A 714 -3.10 -15.33 15.29
N SER A 715 -2.17 -15.72 16.15
CA SER A 715 -2.18 -15.35 17.57
C SER A 715 -0.76 -15.21 18.12
N TYR A 716 -0.66 -14.82 19.37
CA TYR A 716 0.58 -14.88 20.15
C TYR A 716 0.46 -15.85 21.32
N VAL A 717 1.53 -16.56 21.61
CA VAL A 717 1.69 -17.42 22.79
C VAL A 717 2.67 -16.75 23.73
N GLU A 718 2.24 -16.51 24.96
CA GLU A 718 3.07 -15.88 25.98
C GLU A 718 3.81 -16.94 26.83
N ILE A 719 5.13 -16.77 26.95
CA ILE A 719 5.91 -17.32 28.04
C ILE A 719 5.95 -16.21 29.12
N PRO A 720 5.33 -16.43 30.28
CA PRO A 720 5.24 -15.41 31.33
C PRO A 720 6.60 -14.89 31.76
N LYS A 721 6.63 -13.67 32.30
CA LYS A 721 7.85 -13.06 32.83
C LYS A 721 8.61 -14.00 33.73
N ARG A 722 9.87 -14.23 33.39
CA ARG A 722 10.82 -15.05 34.12
C ARG A 722 12.25 -14.51 33.97
N GLU A 723 13.17 -15.00 34.79
CA GLU A 723 14.60 -14.84 34.59
C GLU A 723 15.07 -15.68 33.40
N TRP A 724 15.76 -15.06 32.46
CA TRP A 724 16.42 -15.68 31.33
C TRP A 724 17.92 -15.77 31.56
N THR A 725 18.53 -16.88 31.20
CA THR A 725 19.97 -17.16 31.28
C THR A 725 20.51 -17.58 29.92
N GLU A 726 21.84 -17.69 29.79
CA GLU A 726 22.47 -18.23 28.56
C GLU A 726 22.12 -19.70 28.26
N ASN A 727 21.59 -20.42 29.24
CA ASN A 727 21.20 -21.84 29.11
C ASN A 727 19.75 -22.01 28.63
N ASP A 728 18.97 -20.93 28.58
CA ASP A 728 17.58 -21.00 28.14
C ASP A 728 17.47 -20.99 26.61
N LYS A 729 16.63 -21.89 26.11
CA LYS A 729 16.41 -22.07 24.69
C LYS A 729 14.92 -22.18 24.37
N ILE A 730 14.45 -21.33 23.46
CA ILE A 730 13.10 -21.44 22.87
C ILE A 730 13.26 -21.98 21.44
N GLU A 731 12.53 -23.03 21.11
CA GLU A 731 12.46 -23.58 19.77
C GLU A 731 11.02 -23.38 19.26
N VAL A 732 10.86 -22.69 18.14
CA VAL A 732 9.59 -22.55 17.42
C VAL A 732 9.65 -23.42 16.19
N ILE A 733 8.76 -24.36 16.09
CA ILE A 733 8.64 -25.32 14.98
C ILE A 733 7.37 -24.99 14.21
N MET A 734 7.49 -24.70 12.93
CA MET A 734 6.40 -24.19 12.08
C MET A 734 6.51 -24.76 10.65
N PRO A 735 6.24 -26.05 10.47
CA PRO A 735 6.35 -26.68 9.16
C PRO A 735 5.46 -25.98 8.14
N PHE A 736 5.99 -25.74 6.95
CA PHE A 736 5.19 -25.16 5.88
C PHE A 736 4.15 -26.16 5.37
N THR A 737 2.98 -25.64 5.07
CA THR A 737 1.88 -26.39 4.47
C THR A 737 1.33 -25.63 3.29
N ALA A 738 0.88 -26.37 2.26
CA ALA A 738 0.19 -25.77 1.13
C ALA A 738 -1.19 -25.27 1.56
N HIS A 739 -1.57 -24.11 1.08
CA HIS A 739 -2.90 -23.52 1.23
C HIS A 739 -3.20 -22.58 0.07
N ILE A 740 -4.42 -22.08 -0.01
CA ILE A 740 -4.86 -21.19 -1.09
C ILE A 740 -5.19 -19.82 -0.52
N ASN A 741 -4.65 -18.77 -1.15
CA ASN A 741 -5.17 -17.42 -1.03
C ASN A 741 -6.14 -17.17 -2.18
N TRP A 742 -7.43 -16.99 -1.87
CA TRP A 742 -8.48 -16.85 -2.86
C TRP A 742 -8.60 -15.44 -3.43
N GLY A 743 -7.79 -14.50 -2.96
CA GLY A 743 -7.87 -13.11 -3.40
C GLY A 743 -9.17 -12.42 -2.97
N PRO A 744 -9.31 -11.13 -3.24
CA PRO A 744 -10.46 -10.36 -2.78
C PRO A 744 -11.68 -10.50 -3.68
N ASP A 745 -11.55 -10.92 -4.95
CA ASP A 745 -12.61 -10.95 -5.95
C ASP A 745 -12.37 -11.92 -7.10
N LYS A 746 -13.31 -11.98 -8.04
CA LYS A 746 -13.21 -12.81 -9.25
C LYS A 746 -12.38 -12.11 -10.32
N MET A 747 -11.72 -12.90 -11.16
CA MET A 747 -11.04 -12.43 -12.36
C MET A 747 -11.83 -12.80 -13.62
N ASP A 748 -11.90 -11.90 -14.59
CA ASP A 748 -12.53 -12.20 -15.88
C ASP A 748 -11.56 -12.97 -16.78
N LEU A 749 -11.77 -14.29 -16.89
CA LEU A 749 -10.91 -15.18 -17.68
C LEU A 749 -11.14 -15.10 -19.18
N ALA A 750 -12.19 -14.42 -19.63
CA ALA A 750 -12.44 -14.19 -21.05
C ALA A 750 -11.71 -12.94 -21.59
N ALA A 751 -11.21 -12.07 -20.70
CA ALA A 751 -10.47 -10.90 -21.11
C ALA A 751 -9.06 -11.28 -21.57
N THR A 752 -8.74 -11.01 -22.82
CA THR A 752 -7.48 -11.42 -23.46
C THR A 752 -6.52 -10.26 -23.72
N GLY A 753 -6.74 -9.10 -23.13
CA GLY A 753 -5.85 -7.92 -23.25
C GLY A 753 -6.41 -6.82 -24.17
N LYS A 754 -5.56 -6.04 -24.74
CA LYS A 754 -5.77 -4.79 -25.49
C LYS A 754 -7.14 -4.61 -26.16
N ASN A 755 -7.96 -3.69 -25.64
CA ASN A 755 -9.15 -3.12 -26.33
C ASN A 755 -10.24 -4.11 -26.76
N GLU A 756 -10.23 -5.35 -26.28
CA GLU A 756 -11.30 -6.28 -26.60
C GLU A 756 -12.54 -5.97 -25.78
N THR A 757 -13.66 -5.89 -26.44
CA THR A 757 -14.97 -5.91 -25.80
C THR A 757 -15.07 -7.20 -25.00
N ARG A 758 -15.44 -7.09 -23.72
CA ARG A 758 -15.57 -8.20 -22.75
C ARG A 758 -16.72 -9.16 -23.10
N THR A 759 -16.75 -9.69 -24.29
CA THR A 759 -17.69 -10.71 -24.70
C THR A 759 -16.95 -11.87 -25.35
N PRO A 760 -17.01 -13.06 -24.78
CA PRO A 760 -17.78 -13.44 -23.59
C PRO A 760 -17.12 -13.01 -22.28
N PHE A 761 -17.91 -12.54 -21.32
CA PHE A 761 -17.50 -12.24 -19.94
C PHE A 761 -17.55 -13.52 -19.10
N ASN A 762 -16.45 -13.86 -18.43
CA ASN A 762 -16.35 -15.11 -17.69
C ASN A 762 -15.63 -14.90 -16.33
N PRO A 763 -16.29 -14.22 -15.35
CA PRO A 763 -15.68 -14.00 -14.03
C PRO A 763 -15.65 -15.30 -13.23
N GLN A 764 -14.46 -15.70 -12.83
CA GLN A 764 -14.19 -16.90 -12.05
C GLN A 764 -13.42 -16.57 -10.78
N TRP A 765 -13.67 -17.32 -9.72
CA TRP A 765 -12.78 -17.30 -8.57
C TRP A 765 -11.45 -17.89 -8.99
N VAL A 766 -10.40 -17.18 -8.64
CA VAL A 766 -9.01 -17.62 -8.83
C VAL A 766 -8.32 -17.66 -7.48
N GLY A 767 -7.41 -18.58 -7.34
CA GLY A 767 -6.62 -18.77 -6.13
C GLY A 767 -5.14 -18.76 -6.45
N THR A 768 -4.36 -18.32 -5.49
CA THR A 768 -2.90 -18.41 -5.52
C THR A 768 -2.45 -19.54 -4.60
N LEU A 769 -1.61 -20.41 -5.12
CA LEU A 769 -0.99 -21.46 -4.32
C LEU A 769 0.03 -20.82 -3.38
N MET A 770 -0.11 -21.12 -2.09
CA MET A 770 0.77 -20.69 -1.03
C MET A 770 1.48 -21.86 -0.39
N TYR A 771 2.72 -21.68 0.05
CA TYR A 771 3.46 -22.66 0.85
C TYR A 771 4.07 -21.96 2.08
N GLY A 772 3.48 -22.21 3.25
CA GLY A 772 3.78 -21.39 4.41
C GLY A 772 3.51 -19.92 4.12
N PRO A 773 4.46 -19.00 4.35
CA PRO A 773 4.31 -17.56 4.05
C PRO A 773 4.49 -17.20 2.58
N LEU A 774 4.89 -18.16 1.72
CA LEU A 774 5.36 -17.90 0.37
C LEU A 774 4.25 -17.98 -0.66
N VAL A 775 4.18 -17.01 -1.55
CA VAL A 775 3.42 -17.07 -2.81
C VAL A 775 4.18 -17.95 -3.78
N MET A 776 3.51 -18.96 -4.33
CA MET A 776 4.09 -19.89 -5.29
C MET A 776 3.59 -19.58 -6.70
N ALA A 777 4.49 -19.40 -7.63
CA ALA A 777 4.19 -19.10 -9.02
C ALA A 777 4.84 -20.13 -9.95
N THR A 778 4.33 -20.23 -11.18
CA THR A 778 4.88 -21.16 -12.19
C THR A 778 5.19 -20.44 -13.48
N PRO A 779 6.38 -20.68 -14.09
CA PRO A 779 6.72 -20.17 -15.40
C PRO A 779 6.18 -21.04 -16.56
N GLU A 780 5.49 -22.16 -16.25
CA GLU A 780 5.08 -23.18 -17.25
C GLU A 780 3.68 -22.95 -17.81
N ILE A 781 2.89 -22.04 -17.21
CA ILE A 781 1.50 -21.74 -17.60
C ILE A 781 1.44 -20.35 -18.20
N HIS A 782 0.91 -20.24 -19.43
CA HIS A 782 0.88 -18.99 -20.17
C HIS A 782 -0.51 -18.54 -20.60
N GLU A 783 -1.51 -19.42 -20.50
CA GLU A 783 -2.89 -19.15 -20.92
C GLU A 783 -3.88 -19.71 -19.92
N TRP A 784 -5.05 -19.06 -19.76
CA TRP A 784 -6.07 -19.48 -18.81
C TRP A 784 -6.62 -20.89 -19.03
N LYS A 785 -6.64 -21.37 -20.27
CA LYS A 785 -7.05 -22.74 -20.58
C LYS A 785 -6.16 -23.80 -19.92
N ASP A 786 -4.89 -23.46 -19.66
CA ASP A 786 -3.89 -24.32 -19.05
C ASP A 786 -3.78 -24.10 -17.53
N ALA A 787 -4.49 -23.11 -17.00
CA ALA A 787 -4.50 -22.72 -15.60
C ALA A 787 -5.76 -23.17 -14.84
N GLU A 788 -6.52 -24.11 -15.39
CA GLU A 788 -7.70 -24.69 -14.76
C GLU A 788 -7.35 -26.06 -14.14
N PHE A 789 -7.52 -26.18 -12.83
CA PHE A 789 -7.18 -27.39 -12.11
C PHE A 789 -8.29 -27.80 -11.15
N THR A 790 -8.41 -29.12 -10.93
CA THR A 790 -9.18 -29.67 -9.81
C THR A 790 -8.23 -30.02 -8.69
N LEU A 791 -8.46 -29.46 -7.52
CA LEU A 791 -7.65 -29.65 -6.32
C LEU A 791 -8.43 -30.46 -5.30
N ALA A 792 -7.83 -31.52 -4.78
CA ALA A 792 -8.41 -32.21 -3.63
C ALA A 792 -8.43 -31.27 -2.41
N SER A 793 -9.54 -31.25 -1.69
CA SER A 793 -9.75 -30.34 -0.55
C SER A 793 -8.74 -30.49 0.60
N ASN A 794 -8.04 -31.63 0.64
CA ASN A 794 -6.96 -31.92 1.59
C ASN A 794 -5.55 -31.68 1.03
N PHE A 795 -5.44 -31.09 -0.17
CA PHE A 795 -4.19 -30.83 -0.89
C PHE A 795 -3.37 -32.09 -1.24
N SER A 796 -4.00 -33.30 -1.31
CA SER A 796 -3.31 -34.53 -1.66
C SER A 796 -2.75 -34.56 -3.08
N ASP A 797 -3.21 -33.66 -3.95
CA ASP A 797 -2.77 -33.53 -5.34
C ASP A 797 -1.48 -32.72 -5.48
N ILE A 798 -1.07 -32.03 -4.41
CA ILE A 798 0.14 -31.25 -4.37
C ILE A 798 1.26 -32.09 -3.77
N THR A 799 2.34 -32.29 -4.52
CA THR A 799 3.57 -32.89 -4.01
C THR A 799 4.51 -31.80 -3.54
N LEU A 800 4.86 -31.86 -2.27
CA LEU A 800 5.87 -31.01 -1.68
C LEU A 800 7.24 -31.59 -1.97
N ASN A 801 8.01 -30.92 -2.83
CA ASN A 801 9.38 -31.35 -3.13
C ASN A 801 10.38 -30.82 -2.06
N GLY A 802 9.87 -30.04 -1.12
CA GLY A 802 10.67 -29.41 -0.06
C GLY A 802 11.69 -28.42 -0.60
N ALA A 803 12.77 -28.22 0.14
CA ALA A 803 13.91 -27.44 -0.34
C ALA A 803 14.73 -28.30 -1.31
N THR A 804 14.63 -28.02 -2.60
CA THR A 804 15.29 -28.78 -3.68
C THR A 804 16.66 -28.22 -4.07
N GLY A 805 17.08 -27.15 -3.46
CA GLY A 805 18.32 -26.44 -3.73
C GLY A 805 18.36 -25.14 -2.97
N ASP A 806 19.06 -24.19 -3.55
CA ASP A 806 19.13 -22.84 -3.04
C ASP A 806 18.75 -21.87 -4.18
N ASP A 807 18.29 -20.67 -3.87
CA ASP A 807 17.84 -19.67 -4.85
C ASP A 807 19.01 -18.87 -5.48
N GLY A 808 20.23 -19.34 -5.33
CA GLY A 808 21.45 -18.64 -5.75
C GLY A 808 21.97 -17.61 -4.74
N THR A 809 21.30 -17.47 -3.59
CA THR A 809 21.66 -16.55 -2.50
C THR A 809 21.82 -17.28 -1.16
N ARG A 810 21.99 -18.60 -1.20
CA ARG A 810 22.07 -19.52 -0.06
C ARG A 810 20.81 -19.57 0.80
N SER A 811 19.66 -19.21 0.22
CA SER A 811 18.35 -19.44 0.79
C SER A 811 17.75 -20.73 0.26
N PRO A 812 16.95 -21.47 1.05
CA PRO A 812 16.27 -22.65 0.56
C PRO A 812 15.34 -22.31 -0.60
N LEU A 813 15.43 -23.09 -1.69
CA LEU A 813 14.48 -23.04 -2.80
C LEU A 813 13.41 -24.09 -2.60
N TYR A 814 12.24 -23.68 -2.12
CA TYR A 814 11.08 -24.53 -1.98
C TYR A 814 10.38 -24.74 -3.31
N THR A 815 10.07 -25.99 -3.66
CA THR A 815 9.31 -26.29 -4.87
C THR A 815 8.12 -27.19 -4.57
N LEU A 816 7.03 -26.98 -5.32
CA LEU A 816 5.84 -27.77 -5.31
C LEU A 816 5.58 -28.35 -6.70
N SER A 817 5.08 -29.57 -6.77
CA SER A 817 4.55 -30.13 -8.02
C SER A 817 3.04 -30.27 -7.90
N PHE A 818 2.32 -29.72 -8.86
CA PHE A 818 0.88 -29.81 -8.93
C PHE A 818 0.43 -29.93 -10.40
N ALA A 819 -0.42 -30.90 -10.68
CA ALA A 819 -0.97 -31.17 -12.01
C ALA A 819 0.08 -31.23 -13.15
N GLY A 820 1.29 -31.71 -12.85
CA GLY A 820 2.39 -31.81 -13.81
C GLY A 820 3.24 -30.55 -13.95
N HIS A 821 2.92 -29.47 -13.23
CA HIS A 821 3.66 -28.22 -13.25
C HIS A 821 4.49 -28.03 -11.98
N GLN A 822 5.61 -27.33 -12.12
CA GLN A 822 6.46 -26.93 -11.00
C GLN A 822 6.15 -25.51 -10.57
N PHE A 823 6.02 -25.31 -9.25
CA PHE A 823 5.80 -24.02 -8.63
C PHE A 823 6.98 -23.67 -7.73
N GLN A 824 7.39 -22.43 -7.77
CA GLN A 824 8.52 -21.88 -7.02
C GLN A 824 8.09 -20.58 -6.33
N PRO A 825 8.81 -20.12 -5.28
CA PRO A 825 8.50 -18.84 -4.67
C PRO A 825 8.54 -17.70 -5.69
N ASP A 826 7.53 -16.85 -5.64
CA ASP A 826 7.40 -15.68 -6.52
C ASP A 826 8.63 -14.75 -6.45
N TYR A 827 9.21 -14.54 -5.27
CA TYR A 827 10.40 -13.69 -5.11
C TYR A 827 11.64 -14.21 -5.86
N TYR A 828 11.67 -15.48 -6.21
CA TYR A 828 12.75 -16.10 -6.97
C TYR A 828 12.66 -15.84 -8.47
N GLN A 829 11.45 -15.69 -8.99
CA GLN A 829 11.18 -15.61 -10.43
C GLN A 829 11.61 -14.27 -11.03
N THR A 830 12.27 -14.33 -12.19
CA THR A 830 12.71 -13.16 -12.95
C THR A 830 12.15 -13.12 -14.39
N GLY A 831 11.46 -14.19 -14.81
CA GLY A 831 10.81 -14.33 -16.10
C GLY A 831 9.32 -14.06 -16.07
N ASN A 832 8.62 -14.58 -17.06
CA ASN A 832 7.17 -14.62 -17.05
C ASN A 832 6.69 -15.73 -16.11
N GLU A 833 5.66 -15.44 -15.32
CA GLU A 833 5.13 -16.36 -14.34
C GLU A 833 3.63 -16.20 -14.14
N THR A 834 2.98 -17.22 -13.63
CA THR A 834 1.54 -17.24 -13.35
C THR A 834 1.32 -17.46 -11.86
N HIS A 835 0.60 -16.52 -11.24
CA HIS A 835 0.28 -16.50 -9.82
C HIS A 835 -1.12 -17.01 -9.55
N TYR A 836 -2.09 -16.69 -10.40
CA TYR A 836 -3.49 -17.02 -10.20
C TYR A 836 -3.93 -18.20 -11.07
N LEU A 837 -4.59 -19.14 -10.43
CA LEU A 837 -5.08 -20.35 -11.03
C LEU A 837 -6.60 -20.42 -10.85
N ARG A 838 -7.31 -20.92 -11.84
CA ARG A 838 -8.71 -21.29 -11.69
C ARG A 838 -8.78 -22.67 -11.00
N LEU A 839 -9.04 -22.65 -9.72
CA LEU A 839 -9.06 -23.85 -8.89
C LEU A 839 -10.51 -24.30 -8.65
N ASN A 840 -10.80 -25.54 -8.98
CA ASN A 840 -12.01 -26.23 -8.58
C ASN A 840 -11.66 -27.18 -7.45
N VAL A 841 -12.24 -26.97 -6.26
CA VAL A 841 -12.00 -27.86 -5.12
C VAL A 841 -12.98 -29.03 -5.17
N GLU A 842 -12.47 -30.25 -5.08
CA GLU A 842 -13.32 -31.44 -5.06
C GLU A 842 -14.18 -31.42 -3.79
N THR A 843 -15.48 -31.29 -3.96
CA THR A 843 -16.48 -31.41 -2.89
C THR A 843 -17.07 -32.84 -2.81
N ALA A 844 -17.72 -33.18 -1.69
CA ALA A 844 -18.27 -34.51 -1.43
C ALA A 844 -19.31 -34.97 -2.48
N GLY A 845 -18.85 -35.69 -3.44
CA GLY A 845 -19.60 -36.17 -4.58
C GLY A 845 -18.82 -35.76 -5.81
N LYS A 846 -18.19 -36.70 -6.47
CA LYS A 846 -17.44 -36.47 -7.71
C LYS A 846 -18.22 -35.47 -8.53
N ALA A 847 -17.68 -34.26 -8.65
CA ALA A 847 -18.16 -33.30 -9.63
C ALA A 847 -17.97 -33.99 -10.99
N LYS A 848 -18.96 -34.69 -11.45
CA LYS A 848 -19.03 -35.06 -12.84
C LYS A 848 -18.98 -33.74 -13.55
N ALA A 849 -17.97 -33.52 -14.38
CA ALA A 849 -17.99 -32.43 -15.33
C ALA A 849 -19.40 -32.35 -15.89
N LYS A 850 -20.14 -31.28 -15.55
CA LYS A 850 -21.56 -31.17 -15.91
C LYS A 850 -21.61 -31.19 -17.43
N LYS A 851 -21.90 -32.36 -18.01
CA LYS A 851 -22.22 -32.48 -19.42
C LYS A 851 -23.61 -31.89 -19.58
N GLY A 852 -23.69 -30.65 -20.05
CA GLY A 852 -24.97 -29.99 -20.32
C GLY A 852 -24.91 -28.48 -20.02
N ILE A 853 -26.00 -27.84 -20.27
CA ILE A 853 -26.19 -26.41 -20.01
C ILE A 853 -26.07 -26.12 -18.51
N ASP A 854 -25.13 -25.28 -18.15
CA ASP A 854 -24.92 -24.78 -16.78
C ASP A 854 -25.47 -23.35 -16.64
N LYS A 855 -26.46 -23.16 -15.79
CA LYS A 855 -27.10 -21.87 -15.51
C LYS A 855 -26.63 -21.21 -14.21
N SER A 856 -25.74 -21.84 -13.51
CA SER A 856 -25.39 -21.47 -12.15
C SER A 856 -24.78 -20.09 -12.02
N ASN A 857 -23.90 -19.70 -12.93
CA ASN A 857 -23.34 -18.36 -12.95
C ASN A 857 -24.42 -17.28 -13.19
N LEU A 858 -25.35 -17.56 -14.10
CA LEU A 858 -26.50 -16.65 -14.35
C LEU A 858 -27.40 -16.52 -13.12
N GLU A 859 -27.68 -17.61 -12.42
CA GLU A 859 -28.46 -17.63 -11.18
C GLU A 859 -27.82 -16.77 -10.09
N GLN A 860 -26.51 -16.91 -9.90
CA GLN A 860 -25.76 -16.11 -8.93
C GLN A 860 -25.80 -14.60 -9.25
N VAL A 861 -25.61 -14.24 -10.51
CA VAL A 861 -25.65 -12.82 -10.92
C VAL A 861 -27.04 -12.24 -10.76
N ILE A 862 -28.10 -13.02 -11.03
CA ILE A 862 -29.49 -12.64 -10.79
C ILE A 862 -29.73 -12.39 -9.28
N GLU A 863 -29.19 -13.22 -8.40
CA GLU A 863 -29.32 -13.05 -6.94
C GLU A 863 -28.71 -11.74 -6.47
N VAL A 864 -27.49 -11.44 -6.93
CA VAL A 864 -26.83 -10.17 -6.63
C VAL A 864 -27.63 -8.99 -7.17
N ALA A 865 -28.16 -9.08 -8.39
CA ALA A 865 -29.00 -8.02 -8.96
C ALA A 865 -30.28 -7.78 -8.13
N LYS A 866 -30.94 -8.84 -7.67
CA LYS A 866 -32.14 -8.74 -6.82
C LYS A 866 -31.85 -8.07 -5.49
N GLU A 867 -30.71 -8.36 -4.87
CA GLU A 867 -30.28 -7.67 -3.65
C GLU A 867 -30.19 -6.14 -3.86
N ARG A 868 -29.69 -5.70 -5.03
CA ARG A 868 -29.65 -4.26 -5.37
C ARG A 868 -31.05 -3.66 -5.52
N VAL A 869 -31.96 -4.42 -6.12
CA VAL A 869 -33.38 -4.02 -6.26
C VAL A 869 -34.03 -3.92 -4.89
N ASP A 870 -33.81 -4.89 -4.02
CA ASP A 870 -34.36 -4.90 -2.66
C ASP A 870 -33.83 -3.71 -1.82
N SER A 871 -32.57 -3.35 -1.98
CA SER A 871 -31.99 -2.18 -1.35
C SER A 871 -32.69 -0.87 -1.79
N GLN A 872 -32.96 -0.71 -3.08
CA GLN A 872 -33.68 0.45 -3.60
C GLN A 872 -35.16 0.45 -3.17
N ASN A 873 -35.80 -0.71 -3.16
CA ASN A 873 -37.20 -0.85 -2.72
C ASN A 873 -37.33 -0.49 -1.24
N ALA A 874 -36.42 -0.94 -0.40
CA ALA A 874 -36.34 -0.56 1.03
C ALA A 874 -36.22 0.95 1.21
N TRP A 875 -35.35 1.60 0.45
CA TRP A 875 -35.20 3.06 0.42
C TRP A 875 -36.48 3.75 -0.02
N ASN A 876 -37.08 3.28 -1.10
CA ASN A 876 -38.31 3.87 -1.65
C ASN A 876 -39.49 3.80 -0.68
N ALA A 877 -39.53 2.80 0.20
CA ALA A 877 -40.56 2.59 1.20
C ALA A 877 -40.40 3.47 2.47
N LEU A 878 -39.29 4.20 2.63
CA LEU A 878 -39.04 5.04 3.79
C LEU A 878 -39.94 6.29 3.77
N ALA A 879 -40.49 6.63 4.93
CA ALA A 879 -41.27 7.86 5.11
C ALA A 879 -40.38 9.11 5.04
N VAL A 880 -39.15 9.00 5.58
CA VAL A 880 -38.13 10.04 5.52
C VAL A 880 -37.02 9.55 4.60
N LYS A 881 -36.66 10.34 3.61
CA LYS A 881 -35.60 10.06 2.66
C LYS A 881 -34.49 11.09 2.81
N VAL A 882 -33.27 10.63 3.01
CA VAL A 882 -32.07 11.47 3.03
C VAL A 882 -31.37 11.31 1.68
N PRO A 883 -31.40 12.30 0.78
CA PRO A 883 -30.94 12.14 -0.60
C PRO A 883 -29.51 11.61 -0.72
N ALA A 884 -28.60 12.03 0.18
CA ALA A 884 -27.22 11.59 0.21
C ALA A 884 -27.04 10.07 0.43
N PHE A 885 -28.08 9.39 0.91
CA PHE A 885 -28.07 7.94 1.18
C PHE A 885 -28.97 7.16 0.22
N SER A 886 -29.42 7.75 -0.89
CA SER A 886 -30.09 6.99 -1.94
C SER A 886 -29.14 5.86 -2.42
N PRO A 887 -29.62 4.61 -2.51
CA PRO A 887 -28.76 3.49 -2.88
C PRO A 887 -28.10 3.69 -4.23
N TRP A 888 -28.89 4.05 -5.24
CA TRP A 888 -28.44 4.01 -6.64
C TRP A 888 -28.80 5.28 -7.41
N ALA A 889 -27.91 5.64 -8.35
CA ALA A 889 -28.20 6.65 -9.34
C ALA A 889 -29.25 6.13 -10.34
N PRO A 890 -30.20 6.99 -10.79
CA PRO A 890 -31.37 6.54 -11.54
C PRO A 890 -31.07 5.80 -12.83
N ASN A 891 -30.12 6.27 -13.61
CA ASN A 891 -29.84 5.68 -14.94
C ASN A 891 -29.19 4.28 -14.79
N GLY A 892 -28.25 4.12 -13.87
CA GLY A 892 -27.63 2.83 -13.56
C GLY A 892 -28.63 1.83 -13.02
N TYR A 893 -29.51 2.27 -12.14
CA TYR A 893 -30.58 1.43 -11.61
C TYR A 893 -31.56 0.98 -12.70
N GLN A 894 -31.94 1.85 -13.64
CA GLN A 894 -32.78 1.49 -14.76
C GLN A 894 -32.10 0.49 -15.73
N ARG A 895 -30.78 0.67 -15.97
CA ARG A 895 -30.01 -0.32 -16.74
C ARG A 895 -30.02 -1.68 -16.06
N LEU A 896 -29.82 -1.72 -14.73
CA LEU A 896 -29.89 -2.95 -13.95
C LEU A 896 -31.24 -3.65 -14.11
N LEU A 897 -32.38 -2.93 -13.97
CA LEU A 897 -33.72 -3.50 -14.10
C LEU A 897 -33.95 -4.12 -15.49
N ASN A 898 -33.48 -3.44 -16.53
CA ASN A 898 -33.60 -3.93 -17.91
C ASN A 898 -32.82 -5.21 -18.14
N GLN A 899 -31.55 -5.26 -17.65
CA GLN A 899 -30.68 -6.45 -17.78
C GLN A 899 -31.15 -7.60 -16.88
N LEU A 900 -31.63 -7.31 -15.67
CA LEU A 900 -32.19 -8.34 -14.79
C LEU A 900 -33.39 -9.04 -15.45
N LYS A 901 -34.34 -8.27 -16.05
CA LYS A 901 -35.47 -8.83 -16.77
C LYS A 901 -35.04 -9.69 -17.96
N ALA A 902 -34.05 -9.27 -18.71
CA ALA A 902 -33.47 -10.05 -19.82
C ALA A 902 -32.83 -11.35 -19.30
N ALA A 903 -32.05 -11.29 -18.23
CA ALA A 903 -31.39 -12.43 -17.60
C ALA A 903 -32.41 -13.45 -17.05
N GLU A 904 -33.46 -13.00 -16.37
CA GLU A 904 -34.56 -13.86 -15.90
C GLU A 904 -35.28 -14.56 -17.04
N THR A 905 -35.45 -13.86 -18.17
CA THR A 905 -36.05 -14.47 -19.38
C THR A 905 -35.18 -15.61 -19.93
N VAL A 906 -33.87 -15.46 -19.96
CA VAL A 906 -32.94 -16.52 -20.37
C VAL A 906 -32.90 -17.64 -19.32
N MET A 907 -32.93 -17.31 -18.03
CA MET A 907 -32.94 -18.26 -16.94
C MET A 907 -34.18 -19.17 -16.97
N ALA A 908 -35.34 -18.62 -17.35
CA ALA A 908 -36.60 -19.36 -17.45
C ALA A 908 -36.70 -20.35 -18.63
N LYS A 909 -35.85 -20.21 -19.66
CA LYS A 909 -35.82 -21.13 -20.80
C LYS A 909 -35.50 -22.56 -20.36
N ASP A 910 -36.14 -23.56 -21.02
CA ASP A 910 -35.74 -24.97 -20.85
C ASP A 910 -34.27 -25.16 -21.28
N LYS A 911 -33.53 -26.05 -20.58
CA LYS A 911 -32.15 -26.37 -20.91
C LYS A 911 -31.92 -26.87 -22.33
N LYS A 912 -32.95 -27.41 -22.98
CA LYS A 912 -32.91 -27.81 -24.39
C LYS A 912 -33.14 -26.65 -25.37
N ALA A 913 -33.67 -25.53 -24.90
CA ALA A 913 -34.07 -24.38 -25.68
C ALA A 913 -33.09 -23.19 -25.52
N VAL A 914 -31.97 -23.39 -24.83
CA VAL A 914 -30.97 -22.35 -24.57
C VAL A 914 -29.58 -22.90 -24.83
N THR A 915 -28.67 -22.08 -25.31
CA THR A 915 -27.25 -22.39 -25.47
C THR A 915 -26.46 -21.90 -24.28
N GLN A 916 -25.28 -22.46 -24.03
CA GLN A 916 -24.37 -21.96 -23.01
C GLN A 916 -23.95 -20.52 -23.30
N GLU A 917 -23.70 -20.20 -24.56
CA GLU A 917 -23.37 -18.85 -25.02
C GLU A 917 -24.45 -17.80 -24.67
N GLU A 918 -25.75 -18.17 -24.84
CA GLU A 918 -26.83 -17.27 -24.43
C GLU A 918 -26.85 -17.02 -22.91
N ILE A 919 -26.57 -18.05 -22.12
CA ILE A 919 -26.50 -17.95 -20.66
C ILE A 919 -25.33 -17.06 -20.24
N ASP A 920 -24.15 -17.33 -20.77
CA ASP A 920 -22.94 -16.59 -20.46
C ASP A 920 -23.04 -15.12 -20.88
N LYS A 921 -23.67 -14.86 -22.02
CA LYS A 921 -23.94 -13.50 -22.50
C LYS A 921 -24.94 -12.75 -21.60
N ALA A 922 -25.98 -13.44 -21.14
CA ALA A 922 -26.94 -12.84 -20.22
C ALA A 922 -26.32 -12.55 -18.84
N ALA A 923 -25.52 -13.47 -18.33
CA ALA A 923 -24.77 -13.28 -17.08
C ALA A 923 -23.78 -12.12 -17.20
N SER A 924 -23.03 -12.06 -18.30
CA SER A 924 -22.11 -10.97 -18.62
C SER A 924 -22.79 -9.61 -18.64
N ALA A 925 -23.87 -9.48 -19.41
CA ALA A 925 -24.60 -8.22 -19.54
C ALA A 925 -25.17 -7.73 -18.20
N LEU A 926 -25.72 -8.64 -17.40
CA LEU A 926 -26.24 -8.31 -16.08
C LEU A 926 -25.12 -7.91 -15.11
N ASN A 927 -24.00 -8.61 -15.13
CA ASN A 927 -22.87 -8.29 -14.28
C ASN A 927 -22.22 -6.96 -14.64
N VAL A 928 -22.14 -6.60 -15.93
CA VAL A 928 -21.73 -5.26 -16.36
C VAL A 928 -22.69 -4.20 -15.80
N ALA A 929 -24.00 -4.43 -15.87
CA ALA A 929 -24.96 -3.52 -15.28
C ALA A 929 -24.78 -3.34 -13.77
N ILE A 930 -24.53 -4.43 -13.02
CA ILE A 930 -24.24 -4.38 -11.58
C ILE A 930 -22.96 -3.58 -11.29
N ASN A 931 -21.89 -3.86 -12.02
CA ASN A 931 -20.57 -3.25 -11.75
C ASN A 931 -20.46 -1.80 -12.20
N THR A 932 -21.34 -1.35 -13.10
CA THR A 932 -21.39 0.06 -13.55
C THR A 932 -22.37 0.92 -12.75
N MET A 933 -23.10 0.35 -11.81
CA MET A 933 -23.97 1.12 -10.91
C MET A 933 -23.16 2.06 -10.04
N ARG A 934 -23.73 3.22 -9.75
CA ARG A 934 -23.14 4.24 -8.87
C ARG A 934 -24.09 4.58 -7.73
N PRO A 935 -23.57 4.99 -6.57
CA PRO A 935 -24.39 5.56 -5.49
C PRO A 935 -25.21 6.76 -5.99
N GLY A 936 -26.36 7.00 -5.39
CA GLY A 936 -27.30 8.04 -5.83
C GLY A 936 -26.78 9.48 -5.73
N ASN A 937 -25.72 9.73 -4.98
CA ASN A 937 -25.06 11.05 -4.91
C ASN A 937 -24.04 11.27 -6.03
N LEU A 938 -23.63 10.22 -6.74
CA LEU A 938 -22.65 10.31 -7.83
C LEU A 938 -23.33 10.42 -9.20
N ALA A 939 -22.70 11.21 -10.05
CA ALA A 939 -23.15 11.36 -11.43
C ALA A 939 -22.71 10.16 -12.29
N GLU A 940 -23.48 9.89 -13.30
CA GLU A 940 -23.23 8.84 -14.30
C GLU A 940 -22.83 9.46 -15.64
N PRO A 941 -22.16 8.71 -16.54
CA PRO A 941 -21.77 9.24 -17.86
C PRO A 941 -22.92 9.87 -18.66
N GLU A 942 -24.12 9.37 -18.46
CA GLU A 942 -25.34 9.89 -19.09
C GLU A 942 -25.73 11.29 -18.58
N ASP A 943 -25.29 11.67 -17.38
CA ASP A 943 -25.54 13.00 -16.82
C ASP A 943 -24.66 14.08 -17.47
N LEU A 944 -23.68 13.68 -18.27
CA LEU A 944 -22.82 14.57 -19.03
C LEU A 944 -23.45 15.09 -20.34
N ASN A 945 -24.70 14.75 -20.62
CA ASN A 945 -25.42 15.07 -21.88
C ASN A 945 -25.50 16.58 -22.21
N GLU A 946 -25.48 17.45 -21.19
CA GLU A 946 -25.41 18.92 -21.36
C GLU A 946 -23.95 19.41 -21.45
N LEU A 947 -23.07 18.87 -20.62
CA LEU A 947 -21.69 19.34 -20.50
C LEU A 947 -20.82 18.96 -21.71
N LEU A 948 -20.92 17.72 -22.21
CA LEU A 948 -20.07 17.25 -23.32
C LEU A 948 -20.24 18.05 -24.61
N PRO A 949 -21.47 18.31 -25.10
CA PRO A 949 -21.64 19.14 -26.28
C PRO A 949 -21.09 20.56 -26.09
N LEU A 950 -21.27 21.14 -24.90
CA LEU A 950 -20.82 22.47 -24.59
C LEU A 950 -19.28 22.56 -24.57
N VAL A 951 -18.62 21.54 -24.04
CA VAL A 951 -17.15 21.44 -24.05
C VAL A 951 -16.64 21.27 -25.48
N THR A 952 -17.21 20.37 -26.25
CA THR A 952 -16.83 20.10 -27.64
C THR A 952 -16.96 21.36 -28.49
N ASP A 953 -18.11 22.03 -28.41
CA ASP A 953 -18.35 23.26 -29.16
C ASP A 953 -17.37 24.38 -28.75
N SER A 954 -17.08 24.49 -27.44
CA SER A 954 -16.13 25.48 -26.93
C SER A 954 -14.70 25.20 -27.41
N LYS A 955 -14.33 23.93 -27.57
CA LYS A 955 -13.02 23.53 -28.08
C LYS A 955 -12.87 23.76 -29.58
N GLU A 956 -13.84 23.33 -30.33
CA GLU A 956 -13.74 23.21 -31.80
C GLU A 956 -14.20 24.49 -32.54
N ASN A 957 -15.25 25.16 -32.05
CA ASN A 957 -15.92 26.20 -32.78
C ASN A 957 -15.65 27.62 -32.29
N ILE A 958 -14.88 27.80 -31.20
CA ILE A 958 -14.50 29.12 -30.71
C ILE A 958 -13.00 29.37 -30.97
N PRO A 959 -12.63 30.18 -31.97
CA PRO A 959 -11.24 30.57 -32.17
C PRO A 959 -10.83 31.63 -31.14
N ASN A 960 -9.53 31.82 -30.94
CA ASN A 960 -8.94 32.86 -30.08
C ASN A 960 -9.53 32.89 -28.67
N LYS A 961 -9.55 31.71 -28.00
CA LYS A 961 -10.10 31.57 -26.66
C LYS A 961 -9.40 32.49 -25.66
N THR A 962 -10.18 33.14 -24.82
CA THR A 962 -9.65 33.88 -23.65
C THR A 962 -9.06 32.88 -22.63
N THR A 963 -8.24 33.36 -21.72
CA THR A 963 -7.72 32.57 -20.61
C THR A 963 -8.85 32.02 -19.77
N GLU A 964 -9.89 32.81 -19.50
CA GLU A 964 -11.09 32.39 -18.77
C GLU A 964 -11.80 31.22 -19.45
N LEU A 965 -11.99 31.29 -20.78
CA LEU A 965 -12.63 30.19 -21.51
C LEU A 965 -11.76 28.93 -21.52
N ARG A 966 -10.44 29.06 -21.69
CA ARG A 966 -9.53 27.91 -21.60
C ARG A 966 -9.60 27.23 -20.24
N GLU A 967 -9.59 28.01 -19.16
CA GLU A 967 -9.73 27.48 -17.81
C GLU A 967 -11.08 26.83 -17.54
N ALA A 968 -12.15 27.39 -18.07
CA ALA A 968 -13.47 26.79 -17.97
C ALA A 968 -13.56 25.45 -18.72
N ILE A 969 -12.92 25.34 -19.89
CA ILE A 969 -12.81 24.10 -20.65
C ILE A 969 -12.00 23.07 -19.85
N ASN A 970 -10.83 23.44 -19.31
CA ASN A 970 -9.98 22.55 -18.53
C ASN A 970 -10.72 22.03 -17.28
N TYR A 971 -11.46 22.90 -16.61
CA TYR A 971 -12.29 22.48 -15.47
C TYR A 971 -13.41 21.52 -15.90
N ALA A 972 -14.06 21.78 -17.02
CA ALA A 972 -15.10 20.90 -17.53
C ALA A 972 -14.54 19.52 -17.95
N ASP A 973 -13.37 19.47 -18.57
CA ASP A 973 -12.68 18.23 -18.91
C ASP A 973 -12.35 17.41 -17.67
N MET A 974 -11.85 18.06 -16.62
CA MET A 974 -11.60 17.41 -15.33
C MET A 974 -12.89 16.83 -14.74
N VAL A 975 -14.00 17.56 -14.79
CA VAL A 975 -15.29 17.04 -14.30
C VAL A 975 -15.76 15.85 -15.13
N VAL A 976 -15.63 15.91 -16.47
CA VAL A 976 -15.92 14.77 -17.34
C VAL A 976 -15.10 13.54 -16.95
N GLN A 977 -13.80 13.74 -16.69
CA GLN A 977 -12.94 12.65 -16.22
C GLN A 977 -13.43 12.08 -14.90
N TYR A 978 -13.72 12.90 -13.90
CA TYR A 978 -14.23 12.46 -12.61
C TYR A 978 -15.53 11.66 -12.73
N VAL A 979 -16.45 12.11 -13.58
CA VAL A 979 -17.69 11.36 -13.81
C VAL A 979 -17.39 9.99 -14.46
N ASN A 980 -16.51 9.96 -15.45
CA ASN A 980 -16.10 8.71 -16.10
C ASN A 980 -15.40 7.75 -15.15
N ASP A 981 -14.56 8.28 -14.25
CA ASP A 981 -13.85 7.51 -13.24
C ASP A 981 -14.74 7.11 -12.03
N GLY A 982 -15.98 7.63 -11.98
CA GLY A 982 -16.94 7.27 -10.94
C GLY A 982 -16.87 8.10 -9.65
N SER A 983 -16.10 9.18 -9.63
CA SER A 983 -15.96 10.09 -8.48
C SER A 983 -16.68 11.43 -8.67
N GLY A 984 -17.17 11.72 -9.87
CA GLY A 984 -17.89 12.96 -10.18
C GLY A 984 -19.26 13.02 -9.52
N THR A 985 -19.67 14.21 -9.09
CA THR A 985 -21.00 14.47 -8.53
C THR A 985 -21.84 15.35 -9.45
N HIS A 986 -23.16 15.33 -9.28
CA HIS A 986 -24.06 16.24 -10.00
C HIS A 986 -23.71 17.71 -9.79
N ASP A 987 -23.29 18.08 -8.57
CA ASP A 987 -22.83 19.44 -8.24
C ASP A 987 -21.63 19.89 -9.08
N LEU A 988 -20.68 19.00 -9.34
CA LEU A 988 -19.52 19.30 -10.17
C LEU A 988 -19.93 19.55 -11.62
N ILE A 989 -20.86 18.76 -12.17
CA ILE A 989 -21.40 18.96 -13.52
C ILE A 989 -22.07 20.32 -13.62
N GLU A 990 -22.95 20.66 -12.68
CA GLU A 990 -23.68 21.93 -12.67
C GLU A 990 -22.71 23.12 -12.62
N LYS A 991 -21.68 23.05 -11.76
CA LYS A 991 -20.63 24.07 -11.67
C LYS A 991 -19.85 24.20 -12.98
N ALA A 992 -19.51 23.08 -13.61
CA ALA A 992 -18.78 23.07 -14.89
C ALA A 992 -19.61 23.70 -16.01
N VAL A 993 -20.90 23.35 -16.11
CA VAL A 993 -21.83 23.92 -17.09
C VAL A 993 -21.94 25.43 -16.89
N LYS A 994 -22.24 25.89 -15.67
CA LYS A 994 -22.38 27.32 -15.35
C LYS A 994 -21.12 28.11 -15.68
N ARG A 995 -19.95 27.58 -15.30
CA ARG A 995 -18.66 28.23 -15.55
C ARG A 995 -18.36 28.36 -17.03
N LEU A 996 -18.62 27.30 -17.80
CA LEU A 996 -18.37 27.28 -19.23
C LEU A 996 -19.32 28.21 -19.97
N GLN A 997 -20.60 28.22 -19.60
CA GLN A 997 -21.60 29.13 -20.16
C GLN A 997 -21.27 30.60 -19.87
N GLN A 998 -20.80 30.93 -18.64
CA GLN A 998 -20.41 32.28 -18.29
C GLN A 998 -19.20 32.75 -19.09
N ALA A 999 -18.18 31.90 -19.20
CA ALA A 999 -16.97 32.23 -19.97
C ALA A 999 -17.28 32.45 -21.46
N ARG A 1000 -18.20 31.69 -22.03
CA ARG A 1000 -18.68 31.88 -23.41
C ARG A 1000 -19.45 33.19 -23.57
N LYS A 1001 -20.34 33.50 -22.64
CA LYS A 1001 -21.11 34.74 -22.61
C LYS A 1001 -20.18 35.95 -22.57
N ASN A 1002 -19.11 35.87 -21.79
CA ASN A 1002 -18.12 36.98 -21.68
C ASN A 1002 -17.36 37.17 -23.02
N MET A 1003 -17.35 36.19 -23.90
CA MET A 1003 -16.84 36.28 -25.27
C MET A 1003 -17.92 36.68 -26.31
N GLY A 1004 -19.16 36.86 -25.90
CA GLY A 1004 -20.27 37.15 -26.82
C GLY A 1004 -20.75 35.94 -27.60
N LYS A 1005 -20.58 34.73 -27.05
CA LYS A 1005 -20.94 33.45 -27.68
C LYS A 1005 -22.06 32.73 -26.91
#